data_42d9f0e2b3d84cf8709bb52aa5907f3c
#
_entry.id   42d9f0e2b3d84cf8709bb52aa5907f3c
#
_cell.length_a   1.000
_cell.length_b   1.000
_cell.length_c   1.000
_cell.angle_alpha   90.00
_cell.angle_beta   90.00
_cell.angle_gamma   90.00
#
_symmetry.space_group_name_H-M   'P 1'
#
loop_
_entity.id
_entity.type
_entity.pdbx_description
1 polymer ?
#
loop_
_entity_poly.entity_id
_entity_poly.type
_entity_poly.pdbx_seq_one_letter_code
_entity_poly.pdbx_strand_id
1 'polypeptide(L)'
;MREMCLAPNGQAEILQGNIAFAAGCVRGGVHAADGYPGTPSSEVIDRGLSQVQDMIQVGWSVNEAVASAVGHGHSLAGRDCVVTMKIPGVFQAGDIFTSGALFVRQRGALVYYIASDFTPSSTQHTIDPHYLFKSCFVPVYEPRTHQELHESAALAVEIARAYKTQVVIMPHGNLCHSEGLIHLMPIQQREPVDMPADLRGFNVLPNIARKNYDIVLSERLPALFEMVESSPLNHWERGDGKIGVITYGIGDMYIREVKRMSGRDIDILSLAFTNPLPVKLIREFCASITGEIYVIEDGYRYLQEAVEQTGIQVIGKEPYSMLTEWTPALVAQKLGVMTLPTKTTAAPVPRPPIICAGCPYRLFAQEVALLKKKKQLDVIFGDIGCNSLLYFMNALDTALAMGASEGERMGYVLSRPEQSGRCLSVIGDGTECHSGLAATRNAIFRNAPGVKVILDNSWIGMTGGQPTLTSPANLAGEPIRFNLPESLKAHGANVVVVGAYEKKNIRQALKTALAEADKGNFTTIVVSDGSCIQKVPAVTQRVYVDPEACSKCNACLICPGLELDAEGVPFANILCSGCGGHTPACVQMCPTGVLKAVDLLDLNLPAMPEYAEPPQDFEISAAPADNYPARLSIAIRGVGGQGNLFFGHVLTQLAFLAGYGEKNIIKGETHGMAQMGGPVISTFGCGDVTSPVLLPGTADCLIAMEKSELLRPGFLGMLKPGGTVLLATTRIIPFGLAEDQYPSDEKIQQSLGDCHVIEVDALGKALELGDRSGRTANVVMMGVLSTLPPFDVFPPGLWLKALKKANSKPAVWAANYAAFQAGRDEASRW
;
A
#
# COMPACT_ATOMS: atom_id res chain seq x y z
N MET A 1 -6.25 -10.67 15.73
CA MET A 1 -7.38 -9.71 15.70
C MET A 1 -8.43 -10.04 16.79
N ARG A 2 -9.03 -11.24 16.84
CA ARG A 2 -10.07 -11.58 17.81
C ARG A 2 -9.62 -11.39 19.27
N GLU A 3 -8.49 -11.95 19.65
CA GLU A 3 -7.92 -11.80 21.00
C GLU A 3 -7.73 -10.34 21.39
N MET A 4 -7.22 -9.53 20.48
CA MET A 4 -7.02 -8.09 20.67
C MET A 4 -8.36 -7.33 20.82
N CYS A 5 -9.37 -7.66 20.01
CA CYS A 5 -10.69 -7.02 20.14
C CYS A 5 -11.35 -7.31 21.51
N LEU A 6 -11.02 -8.42 22.15
CA LEU A 6 -11.54 -8.85 23.46
C LEU A 6 -10.58 -8.57 24.63
N ALA A 7 -9.38 -8.09 24.37
CA ALA A 7 -8.36 -7.80 25.37
C ALA A 7 -8.81 -6.69 26.35
N PRO A 8 -8.21 -6.62 27.54
CA PRO A 8 -8.54 -5.61 28.54
C PRO A 8 -8.43 -4.17 27.99
N ASN A 9 -9.29 -3.30 28.49
CA ASN A 9 -9.23 -1.87 28.18
C ASN A 9 -7.90 -1.28 28.68
N GLY A 10 -7.29 -0.41 27.87
CA GLY A 10 -6.00 0.21 28.18
C GLY A 10 -4.78 -0.68 27.94
N GLN A 11 -4.96 -1.94 27.52
CA GLN A 11 -3.81 -2.77 27.14
C GLN A 11 -3.04 -2.13 25.99
N ALA A 12 -1.72 -2.04 26.14
CA ALA A 12 -0.83 -1.51 25.12
C ALA A 12 -0.57 -2.54 24.03
N GLU A 13 -0.68 -2.11 22.77
CA GLU A 13 -0.42 -2.94 21.59
C GLU A 13 0.34 -2.14 20.53
N ILE A 14 1.14 -2.83 19.71
CA ILE A 14 1.76 -2.24 18.52
C ILE A 14 0.94 -2.67 17.30
N LEU A 15 0.31 -1.72 16.65
CA LEU A 15 -0.56 -2.00 15.50
C LEU A 15 -0.24 -1.11 14.30
N GLN A 16 -0.38 -1.68 13.10
CA GLN A 16 -0.47 -0.91 11.87
C GLN A 16 -1.74 -0.03 11.91
N GLY A 17 -1.69 1.18 11.38
CA GLY A 17 -2.81 2.12 11.45
C GLY A 17 -4.13 1.55 10.95
N ASN A 18 -4.16 0.88 9.80
CA ASN A 18 -5.37 0.22 9.29
C ASN A 18 -5.91 -0.86 10.25
N ILE A 19 -5.03 -1.60 10.92
CA ILE A 19 -5.40 -2.63 11.89
C ILE A 19 -5.87 -2.00 13.20
N ALA A 20 -5.26 -0.90 13.61
CA ALA A 20 -5.69 -0.11 14.76
C ALA A 20 -7.12 0.43 14.55
N PHE A 21 -7.42 0.95 13.35
CA PHE A 21 -8.76 1.38 12.98
C PHE A 21 -9.76 0.20 12.97
N ALA A 22 -9.39 -0.93 12.36
CA ALA A 22 -10.23 -2.12 12.34
C ALA A 22 -10.59 -2.61 13.75
N ALA A 23 -9.61 -2.65 14.66
CA ALA A 23 -9.84 -2.94 16.08
C ALA A 23 -10.76 -1.91 16.74
N GLY A 24 -10.57 -0.63 16.39
CA GLY A 24 -11.42 0.47 16.83
C GLY A 24 -12.87 0.36 16.36
N CYS A 25 -13.12 -0.12 15.14
CA CYS A 25 -14.47 -0.41 14.66
C CYS A 25 -15.18 -1.45 15.54
N VAL A 26 -14.52 -2.57 15.81
CA VAL A 26 -15.11 -3.65 16.63
C VAL A 26 -15.31 -3.18 18.07
N ARG A 27 -14.29 -2.60 18.70
CA ARG A 27 -14.37 -2.13 20.09
C ARG A 27 -15.31 -0.93 20.25
N GLY A 28 -15.44 -0.10 19.21
CA GLY A 28 -16.38 1.02 19.16
C GLY A 28 -17.83 0.62 18.87
N GLY A 29 -18.12 -0.68 18.68
CA GLY A 29 -19.48 -1.19 18.50
C GLY A 29 -20.07 -0.89 17.11
N VAL A 30 -19.23 -0.76 16.07
CA VAL A 30 -19.68 -0.65 14.68
C VAL A 30 -20.30 -1.98 14.25
N HIS A 31 -21.46 -1.92 13.57
CA HIS A 31 -22.23 -3.11 13.22
C HIS A 31 -21.83 -3.74 11.89
N ALA A 32 -21.40 -2.92 10.91
CA ALA A 32 -21.07 -3.39 9.57
C ALA A 32 -19.91 -2.60 8.95
N ALA A 33 -19.19 -3.24 8.05
CA ALA A 33 -18.19 -2.61 7.21
C ALA A 33 -18.29 -3.13 5.78
N ASP A 34 -18.16 -2.25 4.82
CA ASP A 34 -18.11 -2.56 3.39
C ASP A 34 -17.01 -1.74 2.73
N GLY A 35 -16.64 -2.07 1.50
CA GLY A 35 -15.64 -1.30 0.78
C GLY A 35 -15.28 -1.89 -0.57
N TYR A 36 -14.30 -1.25 -1.21
CA TYR A 36 -13.62 -1.80 -2.38
C TYR A 36 -12.11 -1.75 -2.17
N PRO A 37 -11.35 -2.80 -2.56
CA PRO A 37 -9.90 -2.83 -2.36
C PRO A 37 -9.17 -1.68 -3.05
N GLY A 38 -8.43 -0.91 -2.28
CA GLY A 38 -7.64 0.22 -2.76
C GLY A 38 -6.56 0.61 -1.75
N THR A 39 -5.27 0.51 -2.14
CA THR A 39 -4.18 0.99 -1.28
C THR A 39 -4.25 2.51 -1.16
N PRO A 40 -4.21 3.09 0.07
CA PRO A 40 -3.76 2.50 1.33
C PRO A 40 -4.87 2.04 2.32
N SER A 41 -6.10 1.73 1.91
CA SER A 41 -7.21 1.36 2.81
C SER A 41 -7.52 -0.13 2.93
N SER A 42 -7.00 -0.97 2.02
CA SER A 42 -7.43 -2.38 1.89
C SER A 42 -7.27 -3.22 3.16
N GLU A 43 -6.23 -2.99 3.94
CA GLU A 43 -5.90 -3.81 5.11
C GLU A 43 -6.94 -3.69 6.23
N VAL A 44 -7.74 -2.63 6.27
CA VAL A 44 -8.85 -2.50 7.25
C VAL A 44 -9.77 -3.72 7.17
N ILE A 45 -10.18 -4.08 5.96
CA ILE A 45 -11.02 -5.27 5.73
C ILE A 45 -10.15 -6.51 5.58
N ASP A 46 -9.18 -6.52 4.66
CA ASP A 46 -8.44 -7.70 4.24
C ASP A 46 -7.67 -8.38 5.38
N ARG A 47 -6.96 -7.62 6.18
CA ARG A 47 -6.11 -8.11 7.28
C ARG A 47 -6.70 -7.83 8.67
N GLY A 48 -7.69 -6.96 8.75
CA GLY A 48 -8.37 -6.58 9.98
C GLY A 48 -9.71 -7.29 10.15
N LEU A 49 -10.77 -6.69 9.65
CA LEU A 49 -12.15 -7.09 9.94
C LEU A 49 -12.53 -8.46 9.38
N SER A 50 -11.91 -8.91 8.29
CA SER A 50 -12.14 -10.27 7.74
C SER A 50 -11.84 -11.40 8.72
N GLN A 51 -11.01 -11.15 9.73
CA GLN A 51 -10.64 -12.14 10.75
C GLN A 51 -11.65 -12.23 11.91
N VAL A 52 -12.64 -11.34 11.94
CA VAL A 52 -13.62 -11.22 13.04
C VAL A 52 -15.05 -11.02 12.52
N GLN A 53 -15.39 -11.71 11.41
CA GLN A 53 -16.71 -11.64 10.77
C GLN A 53 -17.87 -12.12 11.66
N ASP A 54 -17.58 -12.82 12.73
CA ASP A 54 -18.54 -13.20 13.76
C ASP A 54 -18.85 -12.06 14.76
N MET A 55 -18.03 -11.00 14.79
CA MET A 55 -18.21 -9.83 15.65
C MET A 55 -18.77 -8.60 14.91
N ILE A 56 -18.55 -8.52 13.62
CA ILE A 56 -18.97 -7.42 12.74
C ILE A 56 -19.30 -7.96 11.35
N GLN A 57 -20.41 -7.50 10.75
CA GLN A 57 -20.74 -7.88 9.37
C GLN A 57 -19.78 -7.19 8.40
N VAL A 58 -19.10 -7.98 7.55
CA VAL A 58 -18.05 -7.45 6.65
C VAL A 58 -18.23 -7.98 5.24
N GLY A 59 -18.05 -7.11 4.24
CA GLY A 59 -18.10 -7.48 2.83
C GLY A 59 -17.14 -6.66 1.96
N TRP A 60 -16.80 -7.24 0.81
CA TRP A 60 -16.29 -6.49 -0.33
C TRP A 60 -17.39 -6.34 -1.37
N SER A 61 -17.65 -5.10 -1.77
CA SER A 61 -18.53 -4.80 -2.91
C SER A 61 -17.75 -4.82 -4.22
N VAL A 62 -18.46 -4.85 -5.34
CA VAL A 62 -17.83 -4.88 -6.67
C VAL A 62 -17.18 -3.57 -7.07
N ASN A 63 -17.61 -2.44 -6.46
CA ASN A 63 -16.99 -1.12 -6.59
C ASN A 63 -17.45 -0.20 -5.45
N GLU A 64 -16.85 0.99 -5.37
CA GLU A 64 -17.07 1.95 -4.29
C GLU A 64 -18.50 2.55 -4.30
N ALA A 65 -19.11 2.69 -5.47
CA ALA A 65 -20.49 3.16 -5.56
C ALA A 65 -21.45 2.14 -4.94
N VAL A 66 -21.27 0.85 -5.25
CA VAL A 66 -22.06 -0.23 -4.64
C VAL A 66 -21.78 -0.32 -3.14
N ALA A 67 -20.52 -0.25 -2.72
CA ALA A 67 -20.14 -0.24 -1.31
C ALA A 67 -20.84 0.89 -0.54
N SER A 68 -20.85 2.10 -1.12
CA SER A 68 -21.54 3.25 -0.54
C SER A 68 -23.05 3.02 -0.43
N ALA A 69 -23.67 2.44 -1.46
CA ALA A 69 -25.10 2.11 -1.43
C ALA A 69 -25.44 1.04 -0.38
N VAL A 70 -24.58 0.01 -0.23
CA VAL A 70 -24.70 -1.00 0.84
C VAL A 70 -24.58 -0.35 2.22
N GLY A 71 -23.59 0.54 2.40
CA GLY A 71 -23.44 1.32 3.63
C GLY A 71 -24.67 2.15 3.97
N HIS A 72 -25.30 2.81 2.98
CA HIS A 72 -26.57 3.49 3.16
C HIS A 72 -27.69 2.53 3.58
N GLY A 73 -27.75 1.33 2.99
CA GLY A 73 -28.71 0.30 3.38
C GLY A 73 -28.59 -0.11 4.84
N HIS A 74 -27.36 -0.35 5.31
CA HIS A 74 -27.10 -0.62 6.73
C HIS A 74 -27.53 0.54 7.63
N SER A 75 -27.18 1.76 7.24
CA SER A 75 -27.55 2.98 7.97
C SER A 75 -29.07 3.16 8.06
N LEU A 76 -29.80 2.95 6.96
CA LEU A 76 -31.27 2.99 6.96
C LEU A 76 -31.89 1.90 7.86
N ALA A 77 -31.28 0.73 7.93
CA ALA A 77 -31.68 -0.34 8.84
C ALA A 77 -31.30 -0.05 10.33
N GLY A 78 -30.85 1.14 10.64
CA GLY A 78 -30.47 1.58 11.99
C GLY A 78 -29.10 1.12 12.45
N ARG A 79 -28.31 0.46 11.58
CA ARG A 79 -26.99 -0.08 11.93
C ARG A 79 -25.89 0.88 11.53
N ASP A 80 -24.90 1.06 12.38
CA ASP A 80 -23.69 1.83 12.09
C ASP A 80 -22.82 1.07 11.10
N CYS A 81 -22.44 1.74 10.03
CA CYS A 81 -21.63 1.14 8.97
C CYS A 81 -20.43 2.02 8.63
N VAL A 82 -19.28 1.38 8.42
CA VAL A 82 -18.06 2.00 7.86
C VAL A 82 -17.90 1.55 6.42
N VAL A 83 -17.63 2.50 5.51
CA VAL A 83 -17.30 2.23 4.10
C VAL A 83 -15.87 2.64 3.85
N THR A 84 -15.03 1.68 3.42
CA THR A 84 -13.59 1.89 3.23
C THR A 84 -13.23 2.03 1.76
N MET A 85 -12.43 3.05 1.43
CA MET A 85 -11.91 3.28 0.07
C MET A 85 -10.70 4.20 0.08
N LYS A 86 -10.01 4.31 -1.04
CA LYS A 86 -9.00 5.35 -1.29
C LYS A 86 -9.62 6.60 -1.94
N ILE A 87 -8.86 7.71 -2.06
CA ILE A 87 -9.36 8.97 -2.64
C ILE A 87 -10.06 8.79 -4.00
N PRO A 88 -9.51 8.10 -5.03
CA PRO A 88 -10.22 7.90 -6.29
C PRO A 88 -11.59 7.22 -6.14
N GLY A 89 -11.75 6.37 -5.13
CA GLY A 89 -13.01 5.67 -4.85
C GLY A 89 -14.15 6.60 -4.47
N VAL A 90 -13.86 7.71 -3.76
CA VAL A 90 -14.93 8.67 -3.42
C VAL A 90 -15.51 9.35 -4.65
N PHE A 91 -14.67 9.57 -5.68
CA PHE A 91 -15.16 10.11 -6.97
C PHE A 91 -15.93 9.07 -7.76
N GLN A 92 -15.57 7.78 -7.68
CA GLN A 92 -16.37 6.67 -8.23
C GLN A 92 -17.74 6.56 -7.54
N ALA A 93 -17.81 6.81 -6.23
CA ALA A 93 -19.03 6.83 -5.43
C ALA A 93 -19.74 8.20 -5.44
N GLY A 94 -19.26 9.18 -6.19
CA GLY A 94 -19.56 10.60 -6.06
C GLY A 94 -21.05 10.96 -5.99
N ASP A 95 -21.88 10.39 -6.87
CA ASP A 95 -23.33 10.66 -6.86
C ASP A 95 -24.00 10.16 -5.57
N ILE A 96 -23.67 8.93 -5.15
CA ILE A 96 -24.23 8.35 -3.91
C ILE A 96 -23.74 9.12 -2.68
N PHE A 97 -22.46 9.49 -2.65
CA PHE A 97 -21.87 10.26 -1.57
C PHE A 97 -22.52 11.64 -1.43
N THR A 98 -22.64 12.38 -2.54
CA THR A 98 -23.20 13.74 -2.54
C THR A 98 -24.70 13.76 -2.22
N SER A 99 -25.46 12.82 -2.77
CA SER A 99 -26.88 12.65 -2.48
C SER A 99 -27.13 12.29 -1.01
N GLY A 100 -26.34 11.34 -0.49
CA GLY A 100 -26.42 10.89 0.91
C GLY A 100 -26.10 11.98 1.93
N ALA A 101 -25.26 12.95 1.56
CA ALA A 101 -24.89 14.08 2.42
C ALA A 101 -26.09 15.00 2.77
N LEU A 102 -27.11 15.02 1.90
CA LEU A 102 -28.32 15.80 2.13
C LEU A 102 -29.33 15.14 3.08
N PHE A 103 -29.16 13.89 3.47
CA PHE A 103 -30.11 13.23 4.35
C PHE A 103 -29.94 13.73 5.79
N VAL A 104 -31.03 14.20 6.38
CA VAL A 104 -31.09 14.88 7.68
C VAL A 104 -31.98 14.16 8.71
N ARG A 105 -32.37 12.93 8.42
CA ARG A 105 -33.21 12.13 9.32
C ARG A 105 -32.36 11.19 10.19
N GLN A 106 -32.92 10.82 11.35
CA GLN A 106 -32.33 9.83 12.24
C GLN A 106 -32.16 8.50 11.53
N ARG A 107 -30.97 7.90 11.65
CA ARG A 107 -30.59 6.60 11.09
C ARG A 107 -29.35 6.09 11.82
N GLY A 108 -28.92 4.87 11.57
CA GLY A 108 -27.59 4.40 11.96
C GLY A 108 -26.50 5.28 11.32
N ALA A 109 -25.33 5.30 11.91
CA ALA A 109 -24.23 6.08 11.38
C ALA A 109 -23.75 5.54 10.02
N LEU A 110 -23.36 6.44 9.13
CA LEU A 110 -22.62 6.13 7.93
C LEU A 110 -21.29 6.87 7.98
N VAL A 111 -20.20 6.12 8.07
CA VAL A 111 -18.85 6.64 8.17
C VAL A 111 -18.05 6.20 6.95
N TYR A 112 -17.40 7.14 6.30
CA TYR A 112 -16.47 6.89 5.19
C TYR A 112 -15.04 6.95 5.70
N TYR A 113 -14.30 5.85 5.58
CA TYR A 113 -12.86 5.80 5.79
C TYR A 113 -12.16 5.97 4.44
N ILE A 114 -11.59 7.14 4.20
CA ILE A 114 -10.98 7.52 2.93
C ILE A 114 -9.50 7.74 3.14
N ALA A 115 -8.70 6.69 2.92
CA ALA A 115 -7.26 6.79 3.08
C ALA A 115 -6.62 7.67 1.99
N SER A 116 -5.82 8.65 2.40
CA SER A 116 -5.22 9.65 1.52
C SER A 116 -3.81 9.27 1.09
N ASP A 117 -3.49 9.62 -0.16
CA ASP A 117 -2.17 9.46 -0.79
C ASP A 117 -2.12 10.52 -1.90
N PHE A 118 -1.49 11.67 -1.59
CA PHE A 118 -1.48 12.84 -2.48
C PHE A 118 -0.31 12.87 -3.44
N THR A 119 0.77 12.14 -3.14
CA THR A 119 1.88 11.95 -4.08
C THR A 119 1.62 10.70 -4.91
N PRO A 120 1.61 10.79 -6.26
CA PRO A 120 1.37 9.60 -7.08
C PRO A 120 2.36 8.47 -6.79
N SER A 121 1.93 7.51 -5.98
CA SER A 121 2.65 6.28 -5.61
C SER A 121 1.74 5.07 -5.68
N SER A 122 0.81 4.91 -4.77
CA SER A 122 -0.30 3.94 -4.86
C SER A 122 -1.56 4.55 -5.46
N THR A 123 -1.70 5.87 -5.46
CA THR A 123 -2.76 6.62 -6.16
C THR A 123 -2.26 7.10 -7.53
N GLN A 124 -3.14 7.13 -8.53
CA GLN A 124 -2.77 7.45 -9.90
C GLN A 124 -2.59 8.95 -10.16
N HIS A 125 -3.23 9.78 -9.35
CA HIS A 125 -3.26 11.23 -9.54
C HIS A 125 -3.27 11.95 -8.19
N THR A 126 -2.85 13.21 -8.22
CA THR A 126 -3.05 14.14 -7.11
C THR A 126 -4.42 14.79 -7.27
N ILE A 127 -5.32 14.57 -6.32
CA ILE A 127 -6.59 15.27 -6.22
C ILE A 127 -6.94 15.40 -4.74
N ASP A 128 -7.39 16.58 -4.35
CA ASP A 128 -7.73 16.87 -2.98
C ASP A 128 -9.26 16.80 -2.78
N PRO A 129 -9.76 15.81 -2.04
CA PRO A 129 -11.19 15.62 -1.83
C PRO A 129 -11.81 16.59 -0.83
N HIS A 130 -11.02 17.39 -0.09
CA HIS A 130 -11.54 18.40 0.86
C HIS A 130 -12.54 19.36 0.21
N TYR A 131 -12.28 19.76 -1.04
CA TYR A 131 -13.19 20.66 -1.77
C TYR A 131 -14.54 19.99 -2.07
N LEU A 132 -14.57 18.68 -2.32
CA LEU A 132 -15.81 17.91 -2.45
C LEU A 132 -16.55 17.85 -1.11
N PHE A 133 -15.84 17.50 -0.03
CA PHE A 133 -16.45 17.40 1.30
C PHE A 133 -16.99 18.74 1.80
N LYS A 134 -16.27 19.82 1.53
CA LYS A 134 -16.73 21.20 1.81
C LYS A 134 -18.00 21.51 1.05
N SER A 135 -18.10 21.19 -0.23
CA SER A 135 -19.28 21.43 -1.05
C SER A 135 -20.51 20.61 -0.61
N CYS A 136 -20.27 19.48 0.05
CA CYS A 136 -21.32 18.59 0.58
C CYS A 136 -21.65 18.86 2.06
N PHE A 137 -20.95 19.77 2.73
CA PHE A 137 -21.11 20.08 4.15
C PHE A 137 -20.91 18.86 5.07
N VAL A 138 -20.02 17.95 4.69
CA VAL A 138 -19.76 16.72 5.43
C VAL A 138 -18.60 16.96 6.39
N PRO A 139 -18.72 16.63 7.70
CA PRO A 139 -17.61 16.75 8.62
C PRO A 139 -16.49 15.77 8.28
N VAL A 140 -15.26 16.29 8.30
CA VAL A 140 -14.02 15.54 8.02
C VAL A 140 -13.15 15.54 9.25
N TYR A 141 -12.85 14.36 9.77
CA TYR A 141 -11.91 14.13 10.86
C TYR A 141 -10.61 13.55 10.32
N GLU A 142 -9.49 14.15 10.72
CA GLU A 142 -8.16 13.70 10.30
C GLU A 142 -7.31 13.29 11.49
N PRO A 143 -7.21 11.97 11.76
CA PRO A 143 -6.43 11.47 12.88
C PRO A 143 -4.93 11.75 12.68
N ARG A 144 -4.28 12.21 13.74
CA ARG A 144 -2.87 12.57 13.77
C ARG A 144 -1.98 11.40 14.18
N THR A 145 -2.51 10.49 15.02
CA THR A 145 -1.77 9.40 15.64
C THR A 145 -2.48 8.07 15.47
N HIS A 146 -1.78 6.96 15.71
CA HIS A 146 -2.38 5.62 15.72
C HIS A 146 -3.47 5.48 16.79
N GLN A 147 -3.31 6.15 17.94
CA GLN A 147 -4.33 6.16 18.99
C GLN A 147 -5.61 6.86 18.52
N GLU A 148 -5.48 8.06 17.94
CA GLU A 148 -6.62 8.79 17.37
C GLU A 148 -7.30 8.01 16.25
N LEU A 149 -6.52 7.33 15.41
CA LEU A 149 -7.04 6.48 14.35
C LEU A 149 -7.79 5.27 14.93
N HIS A 150 -7.30 4.66 16.02
CA HIS A 150 -7.98 3.60 16.74
C HIS A 150 -9.35 4.04 17.29
N GLU A 151 -9.44 5.24 17.82
CA GLU A 151 -10.66 5.79 18.44
C GLU A 151 -11.62 6.42 17.44
N SER A 152 -11.17 6.71 16.23
CA SER A 152 -11.88 7.54 15.24
C SER A 152 -13.22 6.95 14.80
N ALA A 153 -13.35 5.62 14.70
CA ALA A 153 -14.60 4.98 14.30
C ALA A 153 -15.74 5.26 15.30
N ALA A 154 -15.44 5.14 16.60
CA ALA A 154 -16.40 5.43 17.66
C ALA A 154 -16.82 6.91 17.68
N LEU A 155 -15.83 7.81 17.55
CA LEU A 155 -16.06 9.25 17.46
C LEU A 155 -16.95 9.61 16.26
N ALA A 156 -16.64 9.08 15.09
CA ALA A 156 -17.39 9.35 13.87
C ALA A 156 -18.84 8.84 13.95
N VAL A 157 -19.06 7.68 14.59
CA VAL A 157 -20.43 7.17 14.85
C VAL A 157 -21.21 8.13 15.74
N GLU A 158 -20.60 8.65 16.80
CA GLU A 158 -21.25 9.63 17.70
C GLU A 158 -21.63 10.91 16.96
N ILE A 159 -20.72 11.48 16.16
CA ILE A 159 -20.98 12.66 15.36
C ILE A 159 -22.09 12.38 14.33
N ALA A 160 -22.00 11.25 13.60
CA ALA A 160 -22.98 10.89 12.58
C ALA A 160 -24.40 10.77 13.14
N ARG A 161 -24.56 10.14 14.31
CA ARG A 161 -25.85 9.98 15.00
C ARG A 161 -26.37 11.31 15.56
N ALA A 162 -25.49 12.09 16.22
CA ALA A 162 -25.88 13.36 16.84
C ALA A 162 -26.32 14.40 15.80
N TYR A 163 -25.58 14.55 14.70
CA TYR A 163 -25.83 15.57 13.67
C TYR A 163 -26.60 15.02 12.47
N LYS A 164 -27.01 13.75 12.47
CA LYS A 164 -27.80 13.08 11.40
C LYS A 164 -27.12 13.25 10.03
N THR A 165 -25.83 13.05 9.99
CA THR A 165 -24.99 13.24 8.80
C THR A 165 -24.14 12.01 8.53
N GLN A 166 -23.55 11.91 7.36
CA GLN A 166 -22.40 11.04 7.15
C GLN A 166 -21.12 11.75 7.60
N VAL A 167 -20.10 11.00 7.97
CA VAL A 167 -18.83 11.53 8.47
C VAL A 167 -17.68 10.91 7.68
N VAL A 168 -16.67 11.69 7.37
CA VAL A 168 -15.44 11.24 6.75
C VAL A 168 -14.33 11.16 7.80
N ILE A 169 -13.63 10.03 7.85
CA ILE A 169 -12.32 9.87 8.49
C ILE A 169 -11.30 9.80 7.37
N MET A 170 -10.33 10.71 7.35
CA MET A 170 -9.35 10.79 6.26
C MET A 170 -7.92 10.67 6.81
N PRO A 171 -7.43 9.45 7.09
CA PRO A 171 -6.07 9.24 7.53
C PRO A 171 -5.08 9.31 6.36
N HIS A 172 -3.90 9.84 6.61
CA HIS A 172 -2.79 9.82 5.66
C HIS A 172 -2.24 8.39 5.45
N GLY A 173 -1.81 8.05 4.23
CA GLY A 173 -1.29 6.72 3.88
C GLY A 173 -0.10 6.27 4.73
N ASN A 174 0.80 7.18 5.10
CA ASN A 174 1.89 6.86 6.02
C ASN A 174 1.38 6.49 7.42
N LEU A 175 0.29 7.07 7.89
CA LEU A 175 -0.36 6.66 9.14
C LEU A 175 -1.07 5.31 8.99
N CYS A 176 -1.73 5.08 7.86
CA CYS A 176 -2.42 3.82 7.57
C CYS A 176 -1.47 2.61 7.61
N HIS A 177 -0.27 2.77 7.06
CA HIS A 177 0.69 1.69 6.89
C HIS A 177 1.76 1.62 8.00
N SER A 178 2.05 2.72 8.69
CA SER A 178 2.99 2.68 9.81
C SER A 178 2.45 1.86 10.98
N GLU A 179 3.37 1.24 11.75
CA GLU A 179 3.04 0.63 13.02
C GLU A 179 3.30 1.64 14.15
N GLY A 180 2.40 1.70 15.10
CA GLY A 180 2.53 2.57 16.27
C GLY A 180 1.93 1.97 17.53
N LEU A 181 2.35 2.51 18.66
CA LEU A 181 1.81 2.14 19.96
C LEU A 181 0.40 2.70 20.12
N ILE A 182 -0.52 1.86 20.57
CA ILE A 182 -1.86 2.24 21.00
C ILE A 182 -2.20 1.62 22.35
N HIS A 183 -3.16 2.24 23.03
CA HIS A 183 -3.86 1.68 24.16
C HIS A 183 -5.29 1.34 23.74
N LEU A 184 -5.68 0.09 23.90
CA LEU A 184 -6.97 -0.38 23.44
C LEU A 184 -8.11 0.39 24.13
N MET A 185 -8.94 1.08 23.33
CA MET A 185 -10.09 1.81 23.82
C MET A 185 -11.10 0.89 24.53
N PRO A 186 -11.94 1.41 25.44
CA PRO A 186 -13.00 0.62 26.05
C PRO A 186 -13.95 0.02 25.00
N ILE A 187 -14.39 -1.23 25.27
CA ILE A 187 -15.39 -1.88 24.42
C ILE A 187 -16.74 -1.18 24.65
N GLN A 188 -17.31 -0.71 23.57
CA GLN A 188 -18.63 -0.09 23.54
C GLN A 188 -19.64 -1.06 22.93
N GLN A 189 -20.80 -1.17 23.56
CA GLN A 189 -21.95 -1.85 22.98
C GLN A 189 -22.90 -0.77 22.45
N ARG A 190 -23.24 -0.86 21.18
CA ARG A 190 -24.16 0.08 20.55
C ARG A 190 -25.39 -0.64 20.05
N GLU A 191 -26.54 -0.23 20.54
CA GLU A 191 -27.79 -0.72 19.98
C GLU A 191 -28.05 -0.09 18.62
N PRO A 192 -28.61 -0.86 17.67
CA PRO A 192 -29.14 -0.29 16.44
C PRO A 192 -30.17 0.83 16.73
N VAL A 193 -30.15 1.85 15.90
CA VAL A 193 -31.14 2.90 15.96
C VAL A 193 -32.46 2.37 15.38
N ASP A 194 -33.59 2.72 15.96
CA ASP A 194 -34.89 2.37 15.38
C ASP A 194 -35.05 2.91 13.96
N MET A 195 -35.62 2.11 13.09
CA MET A 195 -35.89 2.54 11.72
C MET A 195 -36.82 3.76 11.73
N PRO A 196 -36.52 4.77 10.92
CA PRO A 196 -37.42 5.90 10.78
C PRO A 196 -38.82 5.46 10.33
N ALA A 197 -39.85 5.93 11.03
CA ALA A 197 -41.24 5.62 10.66
C ALA A 197 -41.61 6.18 9.29
N ASP A 198 -40.98 7.26 8.86
CA ASP A 198 -41.16 7.88 7.54
C ASP A 198 -39.82 7.93 6.77
N LEU A 199 -39.72 7.08 5.76
CA LEU A 199 -38.55 6.99 4.86
C LEU A 199 -38.54 8.03 3.72
N ARG A 200 -39.63 8.82 3.56
CA ARG A 200 -39.73 9.79 2.45
C ARG A 200 -38.67 10.89 2.51
N GLY A 201 -38.12 11.19 3.69
CA GLY A 201 -37.01 12.11 3.85
C GLY A 201 -35.67 11.64 3.26
N PHE A 202 -35.54 10.35 2.94
CA PHE A 202 -34.37 9.74 2.29
C PHE A 202 -34.55 9.64 0.76
N ASN A 203 -35.11 10.68 0.17
CA ASN A 203 -35.39 10.75 -1.25
C ASN A 203 -34.77 12.01 -1.86
N VAL A 204 -34.22 11.87 -3.05
CA VAL A 204 -33.54 12.96 -3.79
C VAL A 204 -34.46 13.69 -4.78
N LEU A 205 -35.79 13.48 -4.68
CA LEU A 205 -36.74 14.29 -5.45
C LEU A 205 -36.55 15.79 -5.13
N PRO A 206 -36.58 16.69 -6.11
CA PRO A 206 -36.17 18.08 -5.94
C PRO A 206 -36.87 18.85 -4.79
N ASN A 207 -38.14 18.55 -4.53
CA ASN A 207 -38.89 19.18 -3.43
C ASN A 207 -38.43 18.71 -2.03
N ILE A 208 -38.02 17.41 -1.93
CA ILE A 208 -37.48 16.85 -0.69
C ILE A 208 -36.06 17.30 -0.50
N ALA A 209 -35.23 17.23 -1.55
CA ALA A 209 -33.83 17.68 -1.53
C ALA A 209 -33.71 19.16 -1.08
N ARG A 210 -34.57 20.04 -1.57
CA ARG A 210 -34.63 21.46 -1.12
C ARG A 210 -34.93 21.60 0.37
N LYS A 211 -35.89 20.83 0.89
CA LYS A 211 -36.21 20.85 2.33
C LYS A 211 -35.05 20.31 3.18
N ASN A 212 -34.42 19.25 2.73
CA ASN A 212 -33.24 18.69 3.41
C ASN A 212 -32.08 19.70 3.38
N TYR A 213 -31.85 20.34 2.22
CA TYR A 213 -30.80 21.34 2.07
C TYR A 213 -31.04 22.59 2.99
N ASP A 214 -32.27 23.03 3.14
CA ASP A 214 -32.63 24.09 4.08
C ASP A 214 -32.25 23.71 5.52
N ILE A 215 -32.58 22.48 5.97
CA ILE A 215 -32.21 21.97 7.30
C ILE A 215 -30.68 21.84 7.43
N VAL A 216 -29.99 21.42 6.36
CA VAL A 216 -28.53 21.38 6.38
C VAL A 216 -27.92 22.74 6.65
N LEU A 217 -28.42 23.78 5.99
CA LEU A 217 -27.86 25.14 6.12
C LEU A 217 -28.32 25.86 7.40
N SER A 218 -29.58 25.70 7.78
CA SER A 218 -30.16 26.45 8.91
C SER A 218 -29.90 25.80 10.28
N GLU A 219 -29.72 24.47 10.33
CA GLU A 219 -29.62 23.75 11.61
C GLU A 219 -28.31 22.99 11.72
N ARG A 220 -28.03 22.03 10.78
CA ARG A 220 -26.92 21.09 10.91
C ARG A 220 -25.57 21.80 10.78
N LEU A 221 -25.38 22.63 9.77
CA LEU A 221 -24.10 23.28 9.52
C LEU A 221 -23.69 24.24 10.65
N PRO A 222 -24.56 25.11 11.17
CA PRO A 222 -24.26 25.92 12.36
C PRO A 222 -23.86 25.06 13.57
N ALA A 223 -24.57 23.96 13.84
CA ALA A 223 -24.25 23.06 14.94
C ALA A 223 -22.91 22.36 14.75
N LEU A 224 -22.55 21.98 13.52
CA LEU A 224 -21.23 21.42 13.21
C LEU A 224 -20.10 22.46 13.39
N PHE A 225 -20.34 23.75 13.03
CA PHE A 225 -19.37 24.80 13.31
C PHE A 225 -19.13 24.96 14.82
N GLU A 226 -20.19 24.95 15.62
CA GLU A 226 -20.08 25.06 17.06
C GLU A 226 -19.31 23.86 17.65
N MET A 227 -19.58 22.67 17.17
CA MET A 227 -18.89 21.44 17.56
C MET A 227 -17.39 21.51 17.28
N VAL A 228 -16.98 21.92 16.08
CA VAL A 228 -15.55 21.97 15.73
C VAL A 228 -14.81 23.10 16.44
N GLU A 229 -15.45 24.25 16.66
CA GLU A 229 -14.87 25.39 17.38
C GLU A 229 -14.58 25.03 18.86
N SER A 230 -15.47 24.26 19.49
CA SER A 230 -15.35 23.86 20.90
C SER A 230 -14.71 22.51 21.11
N SER A 231 -14.27 21.83 20.03
CA SER A 231 -13.75 20.47 20.11
C SER A 231 -12.46 20.39 20.93
N PRO A 232 -12.40 19.56 21.98
CA PRO A 232 -11.19 19.34 22.76
C PRO A 232 -10.12 18.56 21.97
N LEU A 233 -10.47 18.03 20.80
CA LEU A 233 -9.55 17.30 19.92
C LEU A 233 -8.65 18.26 19.12
N ASN A 234 -9.04 19.54 18.96
CA ASN A 234 -8.12 20.56 18.47
C ASN A 234 -7.05 20.81 19.54
N HIS A 235 -5.82 20.71 19.16
CA HIS A 235 -4.72 20.79 20.10
C HIS A 235 -3.85 22.02 19.85
N TRP A 236 -3.80 22.94 20.84
CA TRP A 236 -2.94 24.08 20.79
C TRP A 236 -1.79 23.93 21.78
N GLU A 237 -0.61 23.62 21.28
CA GLU A 237 0.63 23.63 22.04
C GLU A 237 1.24 25.03 21.96
N ARG A 238 1.38 25.68 23.11
CA ARG A 238 1.93 27.03 23.17
C ARG A 238 3.44 27.02 23.14
N GLY A 239 4.02 28.00 22.44
CA GLY A 239 5.45 28.27 22.35
C GLY A 239 5.74 29.72 22.77
N ASP A 240 6.78 30.33 22.19
CA ASP A 240 7.22 31.69 22.49
C ASP A 240 6.54 32.79 21.62
N GLY A 241 5.61 32.43 20.78
CA GLY A 241 4.87 33.33 19.92
C GLY A 241 5.62 33.88 18.71
N LYS A 242 6.83 33.36 18.41
CA LYS A 242 7.64 33.83 17.26
C LYS A 242 7.41 33.02 15.99
N ILE A 243 7.15 31.73 16.14
CA ILE A 243 6.83 30.83 15.03
C ILE A 243 5.54 30.11 15.38
N GLY A 244 4.49 30.34 14.59
CA GLY A 244 3.24 29.61 14.68
C GLY A 244 3.08 28.65 13.51
N VAL A 245 2.58 27.42 13.76
CA VAL A 245 2.29 26.44 12.74
C VAL A 245 0.85 25.95 12.90
N ILE A 246 0.06 26.03 11.83
CA ILE A 246 -1.27 25.44 11.74
C ILE A 246 -1.17 24.18 10.88
N THR A 247 -1.68 23.08 11.37
CA THR A 247 -1.58 21.78 10.69
C THR A 247 -2.74 20.86 11.03
N TYR A 248 -2.80 19.70 10.37
CA TYR A 248 -3.73 18.61 10.66
C TYR A 248 -3.11 17.26 10.26
N GLY A 249 -3.77 16.18 10.65
CA GLY A 249 -3.35 14.82 10.28
C GLY A 249 -1.90 14.54 10.59
N ILE A 250 -1.18 13.87 9.67
CA ILE A 250 0.21 13.49 9.87
C ILE A 250 1.19 14.68 9.98
N GLY A 251 0.78 15.86 9.51
CA GLY A 251 1.57 17.09 9.65
C GLY A 251 1.91 17.41 11.11
N ASP A 252 1.04 17.05 12.05
CA ASP A 252 1.29 17.17 13.50
C ASP A 252 2.51 16.33 13.94
N MET A 253 2.63 15.09 13.48
CA MET A 253 3.80 14.26 13.78
C MET A 253 5.08 14.86 13.24
N TYR A 254 5.02 15.42 12.03
CA TYR A 254 6.19 16.00 11.36
C TYR A 254 6.68 17.27 12.06
N ILE A 255 5.78 18.19 12.41
CA ILE A 255 6.16 19.42 13.11
C ILE A 255 6.67 19.16 14.53
N ARG A 256 6.08 18.19 15.26
CA ARG A 256 6.56 17.78 16.59
C ARG A 256 7.96 17.18 16.54
N GLU A 257 8.25 16.36 15.52
CA GLU A 257 9.59 15.81 15.30
C GLU A 257 10.60 16.94 15.04
N VAL A 258 10.26 17.91 14.19
CA VAL A 258 11.10 19.07 13.89
C VAL A 258 11.30 19.96 15.13
N LYS A 259 10.23 20.26 15.87
CA LYS A 259 10.30 21.05 17.13
C LYS A 259 11.29 20.43 18.09
N ARG A 260 11.17 19.12 18.31
CA ARG A 260 12.05 18.39 19.25
C ARG A 260 13.51 18.37 18.77
N MET A 261 13.74 18.05 17.50
CA MET A 261 15.09 17.90 16.96
C MET A 261 15.82 19.25 16.81
N SER A 262 15.08 20.33 16.53
CA SER A 262 15.64 21.68 16.42
C SER A 262 15.85 22.37 17.77
N GLY A 263 15.14 21.91 18.81
CA GLY A 263 15.08 22.59 20.11
C GLY A 263 14.44 23.98 20.07
N ARG A 264 13.73 24.32 18.97
CA ARG A 264 13.03 25.60 18.82
C ARG A 264 11.69 25.55 19.53
N ASP A 265 11.34 26.67 20.12
CA ASP A 265 10.03 26.86 20.75
C ASP A 265 9.03 27.34 19.70
N ILE A 266 8.14 26.44 19.28
CA ILE A 266 7.18 26.62 18.18
C ILE A 266 5.79 26.48 18.75
N ASP A 267 4.90 27.45 18.47
CA ASP A 267 3.48 27.32 18.73
C ASP A 267 2.84 26.43 17.65
N ILE A 268 2.06 25.42 18.04
CA ILE A 268 1.45 24.48 17.12
C ILE A 268 -0.06 24.44 17.36
N LEU A 269 -0.86 24.81 16.36
CA LEU A 269 -2.28 24.55 16.32
C LEU A 269 -2.54 23.34 15.40
N SER A 270 -2.87 22.23 16.00
CA SER A 270 -3.20 20.99 15.30
C SER A 270 -4.71 20.79 15.28
N LEU A 271 -5.30 20.84 14.09
CA LEU A 271 -6.73 20.71 13.88
C LEU A 271 -7.11 19.22 13.77
N ALA A 272 -8.19 18.83 14.44
CA ALA A 272 -8.77 17.51 14.32
C ALA A 272 -9.78 17.42 13.17
N PHE A 273 -10.45 18.53 12.87
CA PHE A 273 -11.45 18.65 11.82
C PHE A 273 -11.01 19.65 10.76
N THR A 274 -11.05 19.20 9.50
CA THR A 274 -10.73 20.05 8.34
C THR A 274 -11.97 20.54 7.62
N ASN A 275 -13.14 19.97 7.89
CA ASN A 275 -14.44 20.50 7.44
C ASN A 275 -15.54 20.23 8.50
N PRO A 276 -16.31 21.26 8.92
CA PRO A 276 -15.99 22.67 8.76
C PRO A 276 -14.73 23.06 9.54
N LEU A 277 -14.07 24.15 9.15
CA LEU A 277 -12.87 24.63 9.86
C LEU A 277 -13.25 25.45 11.10
N PRO A 278 -12.51 25.32 12.22
CA PRO A 278 -12.72 26.13 13.43
C PRO A 278 -12.10 27.54 13.26
N VAL A 279 -12.78 28.39 12.52
CA VAL A 279 -12.26 29.70 12.07
C VAL A 279 -11.97 30.65 13.23
N LYS A 280 -12.79 30.62 14.31
CA LYS A 280 -12.54 31.46 15.50
C LYS A 280 -11.27 31.05 16.21
N LEU A 281 -11.10 29.74 16.45
CA LEU A 281 -9.88 29.18 17.06
C LEU A 281 -8.63 29.50 16.22
N ILE A 282 -8.72 29.38 14.90
CA ILE A 282 -7.62 29.75 13.99
C ILE A 282 -7.26 31.22 14.12
N ARG A 283 -8.26 32.12 14.17
CA ARG A 283 -8.02 33.55 14.37
C ARG A 283 -7.40 33.89 15.72
N GLU A 284 -7.85 33.24 16.80
CA GLU A 284 -7.28 33.38 18.14
C GLU A 284 -5.83 32.95 18.17
N PHE A 285 -5.52 31.81 17.56
CA PHE A 285 -4.14 31.33 17.40
C PHE A 285 -3.30 32.36 16.65
N CYS A 286 -3.72 32.80 15.48
CA CYS A 286 -2.95 33.72 14.65
C CYS A 286 -2.74 35.08 15.37
N ALA A 287 -3.72 35.57 16.13
CA ALA A 287 -3.58 36.80 16.92
C ALA A 287 -2.57 36.67 18.07
N SER A 288 -2.25 35.46 18.53
CA SER A 288 -1.27 35.25 19.59
C SER A 288 0.17 35.20 19.07
N ILE A 289 0.37 35.05 17.76
CA ILE A 289 1.69 34.96 17.12
C ILE A 289 2.16 36.35 16.71
N THR A 290 3.34 36.72 17.14
CA THR A 290 3.98 38.00 16.82
C THR A 290 4.96 37.92 15.65
N GLY A 291 5.36 36.72 15.28
CA GLY A 291 6.27 36.43 14.17
C GLY A 291 5.58 35.80 12.97
N GLU A 292 6.20 34.78 12.40
CA GLU A 292 5.69 34.13 11.17
C GLU A 292 4.71 33.02 11.50
N ILE A 293 3.66 32.93 10.69
CA ILE A 293 2.64 31.88 10.78
C ILE A 293 2.75 30.97 9.55
N TYR A 294 2.96 29.70 9.79
CA TYR A 294 3.08 28.69 8.74
C TYR A 294 1.84 27.79 8.68
N VAL A 295 1.51 27.30 7.49
CA VAL A 295 0.52 26.25 7.27
C VAL A 295 1.23 25.04 6.67
N ILE A 296 1.14 23.90 7.37
CA ILE A 296 1.68 22.62 6.94
C ILE A 296 0.49 21.68 6.70
N GLU A 297 0.18 21.44 5.43
CA GLU A 297 -0.95 20.61 4.99
C GLU A 297 -0.57 19.77 3.77
N ASP A 298 -1.05 18.53 3.69
CA ASP A 298 -0.90 17.71 2.50
C ASP A 298 -2.01 17.99 1.48
N GLY A 299 -1.87 17.54 0.24
CA GLY A 299 -2.81 17.86 -0.84
C GLY A 299 -2.61 19.26 -1.41
N TYR A 300 -3.70 19.98 -1.60
CA TYR A 300 -3.68 21.36 -2.13
C TYR A 300 -3.55 22.39 -1.00
N ARG A 301 -3.86 23.66 -1.29
CA ARG A 301 -3.79 24.76 -0.32
C ARG A 301 -5.15 25.01 0.38
N TYR A 302 -5.83 23.93 0.73
CA TYR A 302 -7.21 24.01 1.26
C TYR A 302 -7.30 24.81 2.58
N LEU A 303 -6.47 24.46 3.55
CA LEU A 303 -6.41 25.17 4.85
C LEU A 303 -5.75 26.54 4.68
N GLN A 304 -4.66 26.63 3.95
CA GLN A 304 -3.96 27.89 3.70
C GLN A 304 -4.89 28.92 3.05
N GLU A 305 -5.61 28.57 2.00
CA GLU A 305 -6.57 29.46 1.33
C GLU A 305 -7.70 29.89 2.27
N ALA A 306 -8.18 28.99 3.12
CA ALA A 306 -9.22 29.32 4.08
C ALA A 306 -8.73 30.32 5.14
N VAL A 307 -7.49 30.22 5.60
CA VAL A 307 -6.87 31.18 6.53
C VAL A 307 -6.64 32.52 5.83
N GLU A 308 -6.08 32.52 4.63
CA GLU A 308 -5.85 33.73 3.82
C GLU A 308 -7.15 34.52 3.53
N GLN A 309 -8.27 33.80 3.29
CA GLN A 309 -9.59 34.40 3.11
C GLN A 309 -10.10 35.17 4.36
N THR A 310 -9.55 34.90 5.53
CA THR A 310 -9.87 35.67 6.75
C THR A 310 -9.08 36.97 6.86
N GLY A 311 -8.19 37.27 5.89
CA GLY A 311 -7.31 38.45 5.88
C GLY A 311 -5.99 38.26 6.60
N ILE A 312 -5.68 37.04 7.08
CA ILE A 312 -4.43 36.69 7.77
C ILE A 312 -3.42 36.22 6.75
N GLN A 313 -2.21 36.79 6.79
CA GLN A 313 -1.09 36.34 5.97
C GLN A 313 -0.42 35.15 6.61
N VAL A 314 -0.25 34.07 5.83
CA VAL A 314 0.43 32.85 6.28
C VAL A 314 1.43 32.37 5.22
N ILE A 315 2.40 31.59 5.66
CA ILE A 315 3.43 31.01 4.81
C ILE A 315 3.15 29.51 4.68
N GLY A 316 2.99 29.02 3.47
CA GLY A 316 2.73 27.61 3.22
C GLY A 316 3.27 27.19 1.86
N LYS A 317 2.47 26.46 1.09
CA LYS A 317 2.80 26.08 -0.29
C LYS A 317 2.63 27.29 -1.21
N GLU A 318 3.50 27.37 -2.22
CA GLU A 318 3.28 28.30 -3.32
C GLU A 318 2.07 27.87 -4.17
N PRO A 319 1.38 28.81 -4.83
CA PRO A 319 0.36 28.45 -5.81
C PRO A 319 0.93 27.50 -6.87
N TYR A 320 0.19 26.45 -7.22
CA TYR A 320 0.61 25.42 -8.19
C TYR A 320 1.91 24.69 -7.83
N SER A 321 2.21 24.57 -6.54
CA SER A 321 3.38 23.84 -6.04
C SER A 321 3.33 22.37 -6.42
N MET A 322 4.49 21.80 -6.76
CA MET A 322 4.67 20.36 -6.90
C MET A 322 4.76 19.63 -5.55
N LEU A 323 4.78 20.36 -4.44
CA LEU A 323 4.80 19.82 -3.09
C LEU A 323 3.38 19.39 -2.69
N THR A 324 3.09 18.11 -2.85
CA THR A 324 1.79 17.52 -2.51
C THR A 324 1.78 16.91 -1.12
N GLU A 325 2.90 16.43 -0.63
CA GLU A 325 3.06 15.87 0.73
C GLU A 325 4.31 16.40 1.40
N TRP A 326 4.19 16.69 2.68
CA TRP A 326 5.30 17.10 3.52
C TRP A 326 6.09 15.90 4.07
N THR A 327 7.29 16.17 4.48
CA THR A 327 8.14 15.30 5.30
C THR A 327 8.75 16.14 6.42
N PRO A 328 9.23 15.55 7.50
CA PRO A 328 9.91 16.31 8.54
C PRO A 328 11.08 17.16 8.00
N ALA A 329 11.79 16.65 6.99
CA ALA A 329 12.88 17.38 6.34
C ALA A 329 12.39 18.64 5.61
N LEU A 330 11.33 18.53 4.85
CA LEU A 330 10.74 19.68 4.14
C LEU A 330 10.13 20.70 5.11
N VAL A 331 9.51 20.24 6.20
CA VAL A 331 9.03 21.12 7.28
C VAL A 331 10.18 21.88 7.92
N ALA A 332 11.25 21.19 8.31
CA ALA A 332 12.43 21.82 8.91
C ALA A 332 13.08 22.86 7.99
N GLN A 333 13.15 22.55 6.70
CA GLN A 333 13.67 23.47 5.68
C GLN A 333 12.76 24.67 5.48
N LYS A 334 11.42 24.48 5.39
CA LYS A 334 10.46 25.57 5.22
C LYS A 334 10.46 26.56 6.38
N LEU A 335 10.57 26.04 7.60
CA LEU A 335 10.66 26.84 8.82
C LEU A 335 12.06 27.47 9.02
N GLY A 336 13.08 27.00 8.33
CA GLY A 336 14.46 27.49 8.49
C GLY A 336 15.06 27.22 9.88
N VAL A 337 14.56 26.23 10.61
CA VAL A 337 14.90 26.00 12.02
C VAL A 337 16.11 25.10 12.25
N MET A 338 16.55 24.37 11.20
CA MET A 338 17.74 23.52 11.29
C MET A 338 18.37 23.29 9.90
N THR A 339 19.69 23.07 9.92
CA THR A 339 20.43 22.66 8.71
C THR A 339 20.44 21.14 8.62
N LEU A 340 19.99 20.59 7.50
CA LEU A 340 19.95 19.15 7.28
C LEU A 340 21.20 18.70 6.51
N PRO A 341 21.80 17.55 6.87
CA PRO A 341 22.90 17.00 6.10
C PRO A 341 22.43 16.56 4.71
N THR A 342 23.25 16.85 3.71
CA THR A 342 23.07 16.34 2.35
C THR A 342 24.25 15.46 1.99
N LYS A 343 23.99 14.29 1.40
CA LYS A 343 25.02 13.40 0.90
C LYS A 343 24.80 13.13 -0.57
N THR A 344 25.81 13.39 -1.37
CA THR A 344 25.78 13.09 -2.81
C THR A 344 26.13 11.62 -3.01
N THR A 345 25.31 10.90 -3.77
CA THR A 345 25.53 9.51 -4.14
C THR A 345 25.62 9.36 -5.65
N ALA A 346 26.17 8.25 -6.12
CA ALA A 346 26.04 7.86 -7.53
C ALA A 346 24.55 7.72 -7.91
N ALA A 347 24.26 7.78 -9.20
CA ALA A 347 22.88 7.64 -9.69
C ALA A 347 22.28 6.29 -9.26
N PRO A 348 21.05 6.25 -8.74
CA PRO A 348 20.40 5.01 -8.36
C PRO A 348 20.07 4.16 -9.58
N VAL A 349 20.08 2.84 -9.38
CA VAL A 349 19.66 1.90 -10.44
C VAL A 349 18.17 2.02 -10.66
N PRO A 350 17.70 2.23 -11.91
CA PRO A 350 16.27 2.24 -12.19
C PRO A 350 15.64 0.88 -11.89
N ARG A 351 14.58 0.86 -11.10
CA ARG A 351 13.75 -0.33 -10.81
C ARG A 351 12.29 -0.01 -11.12
N PRO A 352 11.91 0.04 -12.40
CA PRO A 352 10.51 0.25 -12.74
C PRO A 352 9.65 -0.89 -12.19
N PRO A 353 8.41 -0.62 -11.80
CA PRO A 353 7.49 -1.67 -11.41
C PRO A 353 7.20 -2.58 -12.60
N ILE A 354 7.27 -3.90 -12.38
CA ILE A 354 7.01 -4.93 -13.41
C ILE A 354 6.07 -6.00 -12.85
N ILE A 355 5.41 -6.76 -13.74
CA ILE A 355 4.60 -7.89 -13.31
C ILE A 355 5.48 -8.99 -12.68
N CYS A 356 4.93 -9.67 -11.69
CA CYS A 356 5.63 -10.68 -10.89
C CYS A 356 6.30 -11.79 -11.73
N ALA A 357 7.32 -12.43 -11.18
CA ALA A 357 7.88 -13.63 -11.77
C ALA A 357 6.82 -14.73 -11.90
N GLY A 358 6.68 -15.29 -13.10
CA GLY A 358 5.66 -16.32 -13.38
C GLY A 358 4.23 -15.81 -13.52
N CYS A 359 3.99 -14.49 -13.56
CA CYS A 359 2.67 -13.91 -13.73
C CYS A 359 1.94 -14.44 -14.98
N PRO A 360 0.63 -14.80 -14.92
CA PRO A 360 -0.14 -15.31 -16.05
C PRO A 360 -0.26 -14.32 -17.22
N TYR A 361 -0.09 -13.03 -16.98
CA TYR A 361 -0.16 -12.00 -18.03
C TYR A 361 1.07 -11.98 -18.97
N ARG A 362 2.14 -12.69 -18.61
CA ARG A 362 3.46 -12.55 -19.24
C ARG A 362 3.49 -12.98 -20.70
N LEU A 363 2.89 -14.15 -21.04
CA LEU A 363 2.85 -14.61 -22.42
C LEU A 363 1.98 -13.72 -23.31
N PHE A 364 0.85 -13.25 -22.81
CA PHE A 364 0.03 -12.27 -23.51
C PHE A 364 0.85 -11.00 -23.84
N ALA A 365 1.55 -10.45 -22.84
CA ALA A 365 2.40 -9.27 -23.05
C ALA A 365 3.46 -9.50 -24.12
N GLN A 366 4.11 -10.67 -24.13
CA GLN A 366 5.11 -11.01 -25.14
C GLN A 366 4.50 -11.09 -26.55
N GLU A 367 3.32 -11.67 -26.71
CA GLU A 367 2.65 -11.76 -28.01
C GLU A 367 2.19 -10.38 -28.51
N VAL A 368 1.68 -9.53 -27.64
CA VAL A 368 1.31 -8.14 -27.97
C VAL A 368 2.53 -7.32 -28.38
N ALA A 369 3.61 -7.37 -27.59
CA ALA A 369 4.86 -6.68 -27.91
C ALA A 369 5.43 -7.14 -29.29
N LEU A 370 5.32 -8.44 -29.59
CA LEU A 370 5.74 -8.98 -30.89
C LEU A 370 4.86 -8.47 -32.03
N LEU A 371 3.55 -8.34 -31.85
CA LEU A 371 2.63 -7.77 -32.85
C LEU A 371 2.94 -6.29 -33.08
N LYS A 372 3.20 -5.51 -32.05
CA LYS A 372 3.68 -4.11 -32.16
C LYS A 372 4.99 -4.01 -32.92
N LYS A 373 5.99 -4.83 -32.57
CA LYS A 373 7.29 -4.88 -33.28
C LYS A 373 7.12 -5.18 -34.76
N LYS A 374 6.13 -6.02 -35.13
CA LYS A 374 5.80 -6.33 -36.51
C LYS A 374 4.88 -5.29 -37.19
N LYS A 375 4.55 -4.20 -36.49
CA LYS A 375 3.61 -3.16 -36.98
C LYS A 375 2.22 -3.72 -37.35
N GLN A 376 1.77 -4.77 -36.64
CA GLN A 376 0.45 -5.37 -36.76
C GLN A 376 -0.53 -4.83 -35.72
N LEU A 377 -0.01 -4.20 -34.64
CA LEU A 377 -0.76 -3.43 -33.65
C LEU A 377 -0.14 -2.05 -33.51
N ASP A 378 -0.95 -1.00 -33.43
CA ASP A 378 -0.53 0.38 -33.29
C ASP A 378 -0.77 0.89 -31.86
N VAL A 379 -1.97 0.66 -31.30
CA VAL A 379 -2.36 1.20 -29.99
C VAL A 379 -3.00 0.12 -29.10
N ILE A 380 -2.57 0.07 -27.85
CA ILE A 380 -3.14 -0.77 -26.81
C ILE A 380 -3.69 0.12 -25.69
N PHE A 381 -5.01 0.16 -25.56
CA PHE A 381 -5.73 0.90 -24.51
C PHE A 381 -5.76 0.06 -23.25
N GLY A 382 -5.08 0.49 -22.21
CA GLY A 382 -4.97 -0.20 -20.95
C GLY A 382 -5.91 0.31 -19.86
N ASP A 383 -5.94 -0.43 -18.78
CA ASP A 383 -6.74 -0.12 -17.61
C ASP A 383 -5.87 -0.10 -16.34
N ILE A 384 -6.45 0.35 -15.22
CA ILE A 384 -5.76 0.38 -13.93
C ILE A 384 -5.84 -1.01 -13.28
N GLY A 385 -4.70 -1.48 -12.79
CA GLY A 385 -4.49 -2.80 -12.19
C GLY A 385 -3.14 -3.36 -12.59
N CYS A 386 -2.86 -4.65 -12.29
CA CYS A 386 -1.59 -5.29 -12.70
C CYS A 386 -1.32 -5.23 -14.21
N ASN A 387 -2.37 -5.16 -15.02
CA ASN A 387 -2.27 -4.96 -16.46
C ASN A 387 -1.62 -3.62 -16.84
N SER A 388 -1.70 -2.56 -16.03
CA SER A 388 -1.02 -1.30 -16.32
C SER A 388 0.51 -1.44 -16.37
N LEU A 389 1.06 -2.42 -15.64
CA LEU A 389 2.50 -2.71 -15.63
C LEU A 389 3.01 -3.30 -16.97
N LEU A 390 2.12 -3.71 -17.86
CA LEU A 390 2.46 -4.15 -19.22
C LEU A 390 3.04 -3.01 -20.06
N TYR A 391 2.86 -1.76 -19.62
CA TYR A 391 3.55 -0.59 -20.18
C TYR A 391 5.07 -0.80 -20.26
N PHE A 392 5.67 -1.30 -19.18
CA PHE A 392 7.12 -1.57 -19.11
C PHE A 392 7.56 -2.77 -19.96
N MET A 393 6.61 -3.52 -20.53
CA MET A 393 6.86 -4.61 -21.48
C MET A 393 6.50 -4.23 -22.92
N ASN A 394 6.24 -2.96 -23.21
CA ASN A 394 5.78 -2.46 -24.51
C ASN A 394 4.49 -3.16 -25.01
N ALA A 395 3.62 -3.53 -24.08
CA ALA A 395 2.36 -4.21 -24.35
C ALA A 395 1.13 -3.42 -23.86
N LEU A 396 1.30 -2.11 -23.63
CA LEU A 396 0.26 -1.18 -23.24
C LEU A 396 0.72 0.25 -23.56
N ASP A 397 -0.18 1.13 -24.03
CA ASP A 397 0.14 2.51 -24.41
C ASP A 397 -0.59 3.54 -23.54
N THR A 398 -1.85 3.31 -23.19
CA THR A 398 -2.64 4.25 -22.38
C THR A 398 -3.20 3.55 -21.12
N ALA A 399 -3.47 4.32 -20.08
CA ALA A 399 -4.23 3.90 -18.92
C ALA A 399 -4.87 5.15 -18.29
N LEU A 400 -6.19 5.25 -18.28
CA LEU A 400 -6.92 6.43 -17.81
C LEU A 400 -7.52 6.23 -16.43
N ALA A 401 -8.46 5.31 -16.30
CA ALA A 401 -9.17 4.99 -15.06
C ALA A 401 -9.66 3.55 -15.08
N MET A 402 -10.08 3.02 -13.92
CA MET A 402 -10.66 1.68 -13.85
C MET A 402 -11.92 1.58 -14.72
N GLY A 403 -11.93 0.64 -15.67
CA GLY A 403 -13.03 0.40 -16.61
C GLY A 403 -13.04 1.30 -17.86
N ALA A 404 -12.04 2.18 -18.04
CA ALA A 404 -12.04 3.15 -19.13
C ALA A 404 -11.51 2.60 -20.47
N SER A 405 -10.65 1.59 -20.44
CA SER A 405 -9.88 1.10 -21.61
C SER A 405 -10.73 0.81 -22.84
N GLU A 406 -11.86 0.11 -22.67
CA GLU A 406 -12.75 -0.22 -23.78
C GLU A 406 -13.51 1.02 -24.30
N GLY A 407 -13.87 1.96 -23.42
CA GLY A 407 -14.45 3.25 -23.82
C GLY A 407 -13.50 4.09 -24.67
N GLU A 408 -12.22 4.17 -24.27
CA GLU A 408 -11.17 4.86 -25.03
C GLU A 408 -10.98 4.21 -26.41
N ARG A 409 -10.80 2.87 -26.46
CA ARG A 409 -10.66 2.13 -27.70
C ARG A 409 -11.84 2.36 -28.64
N MET A 410 -13.06 2.26 -28.11
CA MET A 410 -14.28 2.47 -28.88
C MET A 410 -14.32 3.90 -29.46
N GLY A 411 -14.05 4.93 -28.66
CA GLY A 411 -14.00 6.32 -29.14
C GLY A 411 -12.95 6.52 -30.22
N TYR A 412 -11.78 5.89 -30.07
CA TYR A 412 -10.70 5.93 -31.06
C TYR A 412 -11.13 5.30 -32.40
N VAL A 413 -11.72 4.09 -32.35
CA VAL A 413 -12.14 3.37 -33.57
C VAL A 413 -13.35 4.04 -34.24
N LEU A 414 -14.29 4.61 -33.49
CA LEU A 414 -15.39 5.38 -34.08
C LEU A 414 -14.89 6.63 -34.82
N SER A 415 -13.74 7.19 -34.40
CA SER A 415 -13.08 8.32 -35.07
C SER A 415 -12.14 7.88 -36.18
N ARG A 416 -11.62 6.65 -36.11
CA ARG A 416 -10.67 6.05 -37.08
C ARG A 416 -11.05 4.60 -37.38
N PRO A 417 -12.13 4.36 -38.17
CA PRO A 417 -12.63 3.00 -38.41
C PRO A 417 -11.60 2.05 -39.04
N GLU A 418 -10.67 2.59 -39.81
CA GLU A 418 -9.56 1.86 -40.45
C GLU A 418 -8.58 1.27 -39.45
N GLN A 419 -8.64 1.67 -38.17
CA GLN A 419 -7.78 1.19 -37.11
C GLN A 419 -8.40 0.06 -36.29
N SER A 420 -9.61 -0.42 -36.62
CA SER A 420 -10.34 -1.40 -35.81
C SER A 420 -9.59 -2.72 -35.59
N GLY A 421 -8.88 -3.21 -36.61
CA GLY A 421 -8.03 -4.40 -36.50
C GLY A 421 -6.57 -4.12 -36.12
N ARG A 422 -6.23 -2.88 -35.73
CA ARG A 422 -4.88 -2.46 -35.36
C ARG A 422 -4.77 -1.94 -33.94
N CYS A 423 -5.85 -2.02 -33.18
CA CYS A 423 -5.85 -1.64 -31.77
C CYS A 423 -6.66 -2.63 -30.95
N LEU A 424 -6.40 -2.67 -29.63
CA LEU A 424 -7.17 -3.46 -28.69
C LEU A 424 -7.24 -2.76 -27.34
N SER A 425 -8.24 -3.12 -26.52
CA SER A 425 -8.27 -2.78 -25.10
C SER A 425 -7.84 -3.95 -24.24
N VAL A 426 -7.20 -3.65 -23.08
CA VAL A 426 -6.75 -4.65 -22.10
C VAL A 426 -7.23 -4.26 -20.71
N ILE A 427 -7.85 -5.18 -20.01
CA ILE A 427 -8.41 -4.98 -18.68
C ILE A 427 -8.19 -6.23 -17.83
N GLY A 428 -8.05 -6.07 -16.50
CA GLY A 428 -8.08 -7.21 -15.56
C GLY A 428 -9.51 -7.65 -15.25
N ASP A 429 -9.69 -8.90 -14.86
CA ASP A 429 -10.98 -9.50 -14.49
C ASP A 429 -11.69 -8.74 -13.36
N GLY A 430 -10.95 -8.37 -12.30
CA GLY A 430 -11.51 -7.56 -11.20
C GLY A 430 -12.03 -6.21 -11.67
N THR A 431 -11.29 -5.53 -12.55
CA THR A 431 -11.72 -4.23 -13.10
C THR A 431 -12.83 -4.39 -14.13
N GLU A 432 -12.86 -5.50 -14.87
CA GLU A 432 -14.02 -5.82 -15.73
C GLU A 432 -15.30 -5.94 -14.90
N CYS A 433 -15.23 -6.65 -13.77
CA CYS A 433 -16.36 -6.78 -12.86
C CYS A 433 -16.70 -5.49 -12.09
N HIS A 434 -15.74 -4.60 -11.93
CA HIS A 434 -15.91 -3.29 -11.25
C HIS A 434 -16.73 -2.32 -12.10
N SER A 435 -16.23 -1.93 -13.26
CA SER A 435 -16.85 -0.93 -14.14
C SER A 435 -16.68 -1.23 -15.64
N GLY A 436 -15.78 -2.17 -16.00
CA GLY A 436 -15.46 -2.50 -17.39
C GLY A 436 -16.62 -3.11 -18.15
N LEU A 437 -17.50 -3.87 -17.48
CA LEU A 437 -18.67 -4.50 -18.10
C LEU A 437 -19.65 -3.47 -18.67
N ALA A 438 -19.73 -2.28 -18.10
CA ALA A 438 -20.55 -1.19 -18.64
C ALA A 438 -20.04 -0.74 -20.02
N ALA A 439 -18.72 -0.61 -20.17
CA ALA A 439 -18.11 -0.27 -21.45
C ALA A 439 -18.23 -1.39 -22.49
N THR A 440 -18.14 -2.67 -22.08
CA THR A 440 -18.41 -3.83 -22.95
C THR A 440 -19.84 -3.79 -23.52
N ARG A 441 -20.83 -3.58 -22.64
CA ARG A 441 -22.24 -3.44 -23.09
C ARG A 441 -22.42 -2.26 -24.03
N ASN A 442 -21.74 -1.14 -23.78
CA ASN A 442 -21.82 0.04 -24.63
C ASN A 442 -21.19 -0.22 -26.03
N ALA A 443 -20.08 -0.97 -26.11
CA ALA A 443 -19.49 -1.37 -27.38
C ALA A 443 -20.47 -2.25 -28.20
N ILE A 444 -21.13 -3.21 -27.55
CA ILE A 444 -22.18 -4.06 -28.18
C ILE A 444 -23.35 -3.19 -28.61
N PHE A 445 -23.88 -2.34 -27.73
CA PHE A 445 -25.01 -1.45 -28.02
C PHE A 445 -24.76 -0.53 -29.25
N ARG A 446 -23.52 -0.08 -29.41
CA ARG A 446 -23.12 0.82 -30.50
C ARG A 446 -22.61 0.08 -31.73
N ASN A 447 -22.61 -1.26 -31.74
CA ASN A 447 -22.00 -2.09 -32.80
C ASN A 447 -20.59 -1.62 -33.15
N ALA A 448 -19.78 -1.22 -32.14
CA ALA A 448 -18.42 -0.73 -32.34
C ALA A 448 -17.47 -1.92 -32.60
N PRO A 449 -16.79 -1.99 -33.76
CA PRO A 449 -15.89 -3.10 -34.05
C PRO A 449 -14.64 -3.04 -33.19
N GLY A 450 -13.97 -4.19 -32.96
CA GLY A 450 -12.66 -4.22 -32.33
C GLY A 450 -12.41 -5.44 -31.45
N VAL A 451 -11.32 -5.34 -30.70
CA VAL A 451 -10.85 -6.41 -29.82
C VAL A 451 -10.72 -5.89 -28.38
N LYS A 452 -11.37 -6.58 -27.46
CA LYS A 452 -11.18 -6.42 -26.02
C LYS A 452 -10.52 -7.66 -25.46
N VAL A 453 -9.50 -7.49 -24.59
CA VAL A 453 -8.84 -8.59 -23.91
C VAL A 453 -9.03 -8.43 -22.39
N ILE A 454 -9.55 -9.47 -21.75
CA ILE A 454 -9.70 -9.56 -20.31
C ILE A 454 -8.64 -10.54 -19.79
N LEU A 455 -7.78 -10.06 -18.91
CA LEU A 455 -6.74 -10.86 -18.28
C LEU A 455 -7.27 -11.34 -16.92
N ASP A 456 -7.74 -12.59 -16.90
CA ASP A 456 -8.35 -13.21 -15.73
C ASP A 456 -7.32 -14.01 -14.94
N ASN A 457 -6.99 -13.50 -13.75
CA ASN A 457 -6.15 -14.17 -12.75
C ASN A 457 -6.91 -14.49 -11.46
N SER A 458 -8.23 -14.31 -11.46
CA SER A 458 -9.17 -14.61 -10.38
C SER A 458 -8.97 -13.79 -9.09
N TRP A 459 -8.19 -12.70 -9.11
CA TRP A 459 -7.87 -11.92 -7.91
C TRP A 459 -7.60 -10.44 -8.22
N ILE A 460 -7.92 -9.55 -7.28
CA ILE A 460 -7.46 -8.15 -7.32
C ILE A 460 -5.99 -8.13 -6.86
N GLY A 461 -5.07 -8.43 -7.79
CA GLY A 461 -3.67 -8.72 -7.47
C GLY A 461 -2.87 -7.51 -6.99
N MET A 462 -3.11 -6.32 -7.55
CA MET A 462 -2.30 -5.11 -7.31
C MET A 462 -2.35 -4.64 -5.84
N THR A 463 -3.45 -4.84 -5.16
CA THR A 463 -3.68 -4.40 -3.78
C THR A 463 -3.50 -5.50 -2.73
N GLY A 464 -3.04 -6.71 -3.14
CA GLY A 464 -2.72 -7.81 -2.22
C GLY A 464 -3.46 -9.12 -2.48
N GLY A 465 -4.26 -9.21 -3.53
CA GLY A 465 -4.96 -10.44 -3.92
C GLY A 465 -6.28 -10.63 -3.17
N GLN A 466 -7.10 -9.59 -3.09
CA GLN A 466 -8.45 -9.66 -2.56
C GLN A 466 -9.37 -10.44 -3.51
N PRO A 467 -10.43 -11.08 -3.00
CA PRO A 467 -11.40 -11.77 -3.83
C PRO A 467 -12.20 -10.79 -4.71
N THR A 468 -12.53 -11.25 -5.90
CA THR A 468 -13.43 -10.59 -6.86
C THR A 468 -14.46 -11.59 -7.35
N LEU A 469 -15.39 -11.21 -8.23
CA LEU A 469 -16.43 -12.09 -8.75
C LEU A 469 -15.88 -13.33 -9.48
N THR A 470 -14.67 -13.27 -10.04
CA THR A 470 -13.98 -14.40 -10.69
C THR A 470 -13.20 -15.30 -9.73
N SER A 471 -13.11 -14.93 -8.46
CA SER A 471 -12.40 -15.72 -7.44
C SER A 471 -13.18 -17.01 -7.10
N PRO A 472 -12.48 -18.04 -6.60
CA PRO A 472 -13.12 -19.30 -6.18
C PRO A 472 -14.15 -19.12 -5.06
N ALA A 473 -13.90 -18.16 -4.15
CA ALA A 473 -14.76 -17.88 -3.01
C ALA A 473 -14.77 -16.38 -2.67
N ASN A 474 -15.85 -15.93 -2.03
CA ASN A 474 -15.98 -14.58 -1.50
C ASN A 474 -15.18 -14.40 -0.17
N LEU A 475 -15.29 -13.24 0.47
CA LEU A 475 -14.60 -12.94 1.72
C LEU A 475 -15.01 -13.87 2.88
N ALA A 476 -16.24 -14.36 2.87
CA ALA A 476 -16.75 -15.32 3.86
C ALA A 476 -16.33 -16.77 3.59
N GLY A 477 -15.61 -17.04 2.50
CA GLY A 477 -15.20 -18.38 2.09
C GLY A 477 -16.28 -19.15 1.33
N GLU A 478 -17.39 -18.51 0.95
CA GLU A 478 -18.47 -19.14 0.21
C GLU A 478 -18.15 -19.19 -1.28
N PRO A 479 -18.40 -20.32 -1.98
CA PRO A 479 -18.13 -20.45 -3.40
C PRO A 479 -18.89 -19.41 -4.25
N ILE A 480 -18.17 -18.75 -5.15
CA ILE A 480 -18.75 -17.81 -6.12
C ILE A 480 -19.26 -18.58 -7.34
N ARG A 481 -20.51 -18.31 -7.73
CA ARG A 481 -21.15 -18.97 -8.89
C ARG A 481 -21.09 -18.15 -10.19
N PHE A 482 -20.38 -17.02 -10.18
CA PHE A 482 -20.26 -16.16 -11.35
C PHE A 482 -19.32 -16.77 -12.39
N ASN A 483 -19.74 -16.76 -13.66
CA ASN A 483 -18.94 -17.19 -14.80
C ASN A 483 -18.78 -16.01 -15.76
N LEU A 484 -17.59 -15.42 -15.80
CA LEU A 484 -17.34 -14.22 -16.61
C LEU A 484 -17.55 -14.46 -18.11
N PRO A 485 -17.01 -15.51 -18.77
CA PRO A 485 -17.26 -15.79 -20.18
C PRO A 485 -18.75 -15.94 -20.51
N GLU A 486 -19.52 -16.66 -19.70
CA GLU A 486 -20.96 -16.86 -19.93
C GLU A 486 -21.75 -15.56 -19.72
N SER A 487 -21.37 -14.75 -18.73
CA SER A 487 -21.97 -13.41 -18.51
C SER A 487 -21.77 -12.51 -19.74
N LEU A 488 -20.56 -12.49 -20.29
CA LEU A 488 -20.25 -11.72 -21.50
C LEU A 488 -21.05 -12.20 -22.74
N LYS A 489 -21.16 -13.51 -22.93
CA LYS A 489 -22.00 -14.11 -24.01
C LYS A 489 -23.47 -13.74 -23.84
N ALA A 490 -23.99 -13.79 -22.61
CA ALA A 490 -25.37 -13.41 -22.31
C ALA A 490 -25.66 -11.93 -22.65
N HIS A 491 -24.64 -11.06 -22.65
CA HIS A 491 -24.79 -9.68 -23.13
C HIS A 491 -24.63 -9.52 -24.65
N GLY A 492 -24.40 -10.61 -25.39
CA GLY A 492 -24.23 -10.60 -26.84
C GLY A 492 -22.79 -10.43 -27.34
N ALA A 493 -21.78 -10.55 -26.44
CA ALA A 493 -20.38 -10.52 -26.87
C ALA A 493 -20.00 -11.83 -27.59
N ASN A 494 -19.19 -11.71 -28.65
CA ASN A 494 -18.44 -12.85 -29.19
C ASN A 494 -17.24 -13.11 -28.30
N VAL A 495 -17.21 -14.25 -27.59
CA VAL A 495 -16.21 -14.54 -26.55
C VAL A 495 -15.33 -15.71 -26.98
N VAL A 496 -14.02 -15.50 -26.92
CA VAL A 496 -12.98 -16.50 -27.12
C VAL A 496 -12.21 -16.67 -25.80
N VAL A 497 -12.13 -17.89 -25.27
CA VAL A 497 -11.40 -18.20 -24.05
C VAL A 497 -10.11 -18.93 -24.40
N VAL A 498 -8.97 -18.49 -23.81
CA VAL A 498 -7.65 -19.10 -24.00
C VAL A 498 -6.91 -19.22 -22.69
N GLY A 499 -6.07 -20.25 -22.53
CA GLY A 499 -5.24 -20.44 -21.36
C GLY A 499 -4.09 -19.42 -21.28
N ALA A 500 -3.88 -18.85 -20.09
CA ALA A 500 -2.85 -17.83 -19.85
C ALA A 500 -1.42 -18.32 -20.12
N TYR A 501 -1.17 -19.62 -19.97
CA TYR A 501 0.11 -20.26 -20.24
C TYR A 501 0.13 -21.04 -21.58
N GLU A 502 -0.67 -20.61 -22.56
CA GLU A 502 -0.81 -21.23 -23.88
C GLU A 502 -0.42 -20.24 -25.00
N LYS A 503 0.87 -19.99 -25.16
CA LYS A 503 1.44 -19.03 -26.12
C LYS A 503 0.84 -19.12 -27.53
N LYS A 504 0.69 -20.35 -28.06
CA LYS A 504 0.18 -20.59 -29.43
C LYS A 504 -1.29 -20.17 -29.54
N ASN A 505 -2.11 -20.51 -28.55
CA ASN A 505 -3.52 -20.21 -28.52
C ASN A 505 -3.78 -18.71 -28.35
N ILE A 506 -3.04 -18.04 -27.45
CA ILE A 506 -3.06 -16.56 -27.30
C ILE A 506 -2.76 -15.88 -28.63
N ARG A 507 -1.68 -16.26 -29.32
CA ARG A 507 -1.29 -15.72 -30.62
C ARG A 507 -2.39 -15.90 -31.67
N GLN A 508 -2.97 -17.09 -31.74
CA GLN A 508 -4.03 -17.40 -32.70
C GLN A 508 -5.29 -16.60 -32.43
N ALA A 509 -5.72 -16.52 -31.17
CA ALA A 509 -6.89 -15.75 -30.76
C ALA A 509 -6.72 -14.25 -31.11
N LEU A 510 -5.56 -13.65 -30.77
CA LEU A 510 -5.28 -12.27 -31.11
C LEU A 510 -5.37 -12.03 -32.62
N LYS A 511 -4.70 -12.84 -33.44
CA LYS A 511 -4.72 -12.70 -34.90
C LYS A 511 -6.12 -12.83 -35.49
N THR A 512 -6.90 -13.82 -35.02
CA THR A 512 -8.25 -14.04 -35.50
C THR A 512 -9.17 -12.87 -35.12
N ALA A 513 -9.11 -12.43 -33.85
CA ALA A 513 -9.94 -11.32 -33.37
C ALA A 513 -9.63 -9.98 -34.08
N LEU A 514 -8.36 -9.69 -34.34
CA LEU A 514 -7.95 -8.47 -35.08
C LEU A 514 -8.46 -8.54 -36.53
N ALA A 515 -8.38 -9.69 -37.20
CA ALA A 515 -8.94 -9.88 -38.54
C ALA A 515 -10.46 -9.79 -38.58
N GLU A 516 -11.16 -10.22 -37.51
CA GLU A 516 -12.60 -10.04 -37.38
C GLU A 516 -12.99 -8.57 -37.14
N ALA A 517 -12.16 -7.83 -36.39
CA ALA A 517 -12.35 -6.40 -36.18
C ALA A 517 -12.27 -5.60 -37.49
N ASP A 518 -11.37 -5.96 -38.39
CA ASP A 518 -11.29 -5.36 -39.76
C ASP A 518 -12.55 -5.62 -40.60
N LYS A 519 -13.31 -6.68 -40.28
CA LYS A 519 -14.60 -6.98 -40.93
C LYS A 519 -15.81 -6.30 -40.26
N GLY A 520 -15.56 -5.49 -39.23
CA GLY A 520 -16.61 -4.79 -38.51
C GLY A 520 -17.15 -5.54 -37.27
N ASN A 521 -16.51 -6.64 -36.82
CA ASN A 521 -16.96 -7.42 -35.69
C ASN A 521 -16.27 -6.97 -34.38
N PHE A 522 -16.99 -7.20 -33.25
CA PHE A 522 -16.44 -7.04 -31.90
C PHE A 522 -16.17 -8.40 -31.26
N THR A 523 -14.95 -8.60 -30.77
CA THR A 523 -14.55 -9.85 -30.12
C THR A 523 -13.93 -9.57 -28.75
N THR A 524 -14.39 -10.30 -27.73
CA THR A 524 -13.79 -10.32 -26.40
C THR A 524 -12.96 -11.59 -26.23
N ILE A 525 -11.67 -11.45 -25.93
CA ILE A 525 -10.78 -12.56 -25.58
C ILE A 525 -10.66 -12.58 -24.06
N VAL A 526 -10.94 -13.71 -23.43
CA VAL A 526 -10.68 -13.95 -22.01
C VAL A 526 -9.45 -14.84 -21.90
N VAL A 527 -8.38 -14.30 -21.36
CA VAL A 527 -7.13 -15.03 -21.06
C VAL A 527 -7.23 -15.49 -19.61
N SER A 528 -7.51 -16.77 -19.39
CA SER A 528 -7.81 -17.35 -18.09
C SER A 528 -6.97 -18.60 -17.81
N ASP A 529 -7.36 -19.42 -16.84
CA ASP A 529 -6.62 -20.64 -16.44
C ASP A 529 -5.20 -20.33 -15.95
N GLY A 530 -5.05 -19.25 -15.18
CA GLY A 530 -3.80 -18.84 -14.54
C GLY A 530 -4.07 -17.96 -13.33
N SER A 531 -4.05 -18.54 -12.13
CA SER A 531 -4.26 -17.77 -10.88
C SER A 531 -3.15 -16.75 -10.65
N CYS A 532 -3.48 -15.66 -9.93
CA CYS A 532 -2.47 -14.71 -9.45
C CYS A 532 -1.36 -15.47 -8.70
N ILE A 533 -0.11 -15.28 -9.13
CA ILE A 533 1.03 -16.08 -8.62
C ILE A 533 1.25 -15.92 -7.12
N GLN A 534 0.81 -14.80 -6.52
CA GLN A 534 0.87 -14.58 -5.07
C GLN A 534 -0.14 -15.44 -4.30
N LYS A 535 -1.11 -16.04 -4.99
CA LYS A 535 -2.13 -16.93 -4.41
C LYS A 535 -1.83 -18.41 -4.66
N VAL A 536 -0.79 -18.71 -5.41
CA VAL A 536 -0.33 -20.09 -5.60
C VAL A 536 0.41 -20.54 -4.33
N PRO A 537 -0.01 -21.65 -3.68
CA PRO A 537 0.44 -21.97 -2.33
C PRO A 537 1.90 -22.43 -2.23
N ALA A 538 2.45 -23.03 -3.28
CA ALA A 538 3.83 -23.53 -3.26
C ALA A 538 4.44 -23.56 -4.67
N VAL A 539 5.76 -23.43 -4.73
CA VAL A 539 6.53 -23.68 -5.94
C VAL A 539 6.76 -25.18 -6.04
N THR A 540 6.20 -25.82 -7.06
CA THR A 540 6.31 -27.27 -7.28
C THR A 540 7.36 -27.64 -8.31
N GLN A 541 7.74 -26.70 -9.18
CA GLN A 541 8.72 -26.91 -10.24
C GLN A 541 9.66 -25.72 -10.38
N ARG A 542 10.84 -25.93 -10.93
CA ARG A 542 11.77 -24.90 -11.35
C ARG A 542 12.20 -25.10 -12.81
N VAL A 543 12.80 -24.08 -13.36
CA VAL A 543 13.35 -24.14 -14.72
C VAL A 543 14.81 -24.53 -14.64
N TYR A 544 15.18 -25.48 -15.49
CA TYR A 544 16.54 -25.97 -15.66
C TYR A 544 16.94 -25.82 -17.13
N VAL A 545 18.21 -25.53 -17.36
CA VAL A 545 18.81 -25.47 -18.69
C VAL A 545 20.02 -26.39 -18.74
N ASP A 546 20.19 -27.07 -19.85
CA ASP A 546 21.44 -27.77 -20.17
C ASP A 546 22.46 -26.74 -20.66
N PRO A 547 23.53 -26.44 -19.89
CA PRO A 547 24.48 -25.38 -20.24
C PRO A 547 25.20 -25.61 -21.56
N GLU A 548 25.50 -26.89 -21.89
CA GLU A 548 26.23 -27.27 -23.11
C GLU A 548 25.35 -27.13 -24.36
N ALA A 549 24.07 -27.38 -24.23
CA ALA A 549 23.09 -27.27 -25.30
C ALA A 549 22.53 -25.87 -25.50
N CYS A 550 22.77 -24.96 -24.57
CA CYS A 550 22.23 -23.60 -24.60
C CYS A 550 22.91 -22.73 -25.65
N SER A 551 22.14 -22.21 -26.61
CA SER A 551 22.64 -21.28 -27.63
C SER A 551 22.89 -19.84 -27.14
N LYS A 552 22.64 -19.55 -25.87
CA LYS A 552 22.80 -18.23 -25.24
C LYS A 552 22.07 -17.09 -25.97
N CYS A 553 20.95 -17.39 -26.60
CA CYS A 553 20.18 -16.45 -27.43
C CYS A 553 19.30 -15.47 -26.61
N ASN A 554 19.22 -15.66 -25.30
CA ASN A 554 18.47 -14.83 -24.33
C ASN A 554 16.96 -14.70 -24.58
N ALA A 555 16.37 -15.47 -25.50
CA ALA A 555 14.95 -15.42 -25.81
C ALA A 555 14.05 -15.78 -24.62
N CYS A 556 14.56 -16.54 -23.67
CA CYS A 556 13.86 -16.93 -22.44
C CYS A 556 13.88 -15.85 -21.35
N LEU A 557 14.71 -14.83 -21.45
CA LEU A 557 14.82 -13.73 -20.48
C LEU A 557 13.62 -12.77 -20.55
N ILE A 558 12.44 -13.32 -20.39
CA ILE A 558 11.17 -12.55 -20.39
C ILE A 558 10.63 -12.36 -18.97
N CYS A 559 11.33 -12.86 -17.96
CA CYS A 559 10.81 -13.02 -16.60
C CYS A 559 11.90 -12.66 -15.56
N PRO A 560 11.61 -11.86 -14.53
CA PRO A 560 12.59 -11.54 -13.49
C PRO A 560 13.00 -12.74 -12.63
N GLY A 561 12.34 -13.91 -12.78
CA GLY A 561 12.76 -15.16 -12.16
C GLY A 561 13.90 -15.90 -12.90
N LEU A 562 14.43 -15.34 -13.99
CA LEU A 562 15.60 -15.82 -14.70
C LEU A 562 16.71 -14.78 -14.74
N GLU A 563 17.92 -15.23 -14.47
CA GLU A 563 19.17 -14.47 -14.57
C GLU A 563 20.19 -15.24 -15.44
N LEU A 564 21.27 -14.58 -15.82
CA LEU A 564 22.41 -15.20 -16.49
C LEU A 564 23.52 -15.46 -15.49
N ASP A 565 24.18 -16.63 -15.62
CA ASP A 565 25.42 -16.89 -14.92
C ASP A 565 26.63 -16.19 -15.60
N ALA A 566 27.80 -16.35 -15.04
CA ALA A 566 29.04 -15.76 -15.57
C ALA A 566 29.36 -16.21 -17.00
N GLU A 567 28.91 -17.38 -17.40
CA GLU A 567 29.06 -17.96 -18.74
C GLU A 567 27.95 -17.53 -19.71
N GLY A 568 26.98 -16.74 -19.27
CA GLY A 568 25.83 -16.27 -20.04
C GLY A 568 24.74 -17.33 -20.26
N VAL A 569 24.66 -18.33 -19.38
CA VAL A 569 23.61 -19.35 -19.39
C VAL A 569 22.49 -18.94 -18.44
N PRO A 570 21.19 -19.01 -18.86
CA PRO A 570 20.10 -18.62 -18.00
C PRO A 570 19.89 -19.65 -16.87
N PHE A 571 19.66 -19.15 -15.65
CA PHE A 571 19.29 -19.95 -14.48
C PHE A 571 18.09 -19.36 -13.76
N ALA A 572 17.37 -20.20 -13.00
CA ALA A 572 16.25 -19.75 -12.18
C ALA A 572 16.75 -19.18 -10.84
N ASN A 573 16.48 -17.90 -10.59
CA ASN A 573 16.83 -17.22 -9.34
C ASN A 573 15.78 -17.45 -8.24
N ILE A 574 15.96 -16.79 -7.08
CA ILE A 574 15.06 -16.89 -5.90
C ILE A 574 13.63 -16.40 -6.16
N LEU A 575 13.40 -15.58 -7.19
CA LEU A 575 12.07 -15.06 -7.54
C LEU A 575 11.26 -16.06 -8.40
N CYS A 576 11.89 -17.11 -8.93
CA CYS A 576 11.21 -18.06 -9.79
C CYS A 576 10.09 -18.79 -9.04
N SER A 577 8.86 -18.62 -9.51
CA SER A 577 7.64 -19.23 -8.97
C SER A 577 7.22 -20.53 -9.68
N GLY A 578 8.00 -21.00 -10.69
CA GLY A 578 7.63 -22.15 -11.51
C GLY A 578 6.33 -21.98 -12.28
N CYS A 579 5.86 -20.72 -12.46
CA CYS A 579 4.57 -20.40 -13.11
C CYS A 579 3.36 -21.16 -12.50
N GLY A 580 3.40 -21.42 -11.20
CA GLY A 580 2.31 -22.09 -10.49
C GLY A 580 2.03 -23.53 -10.93
N GLY A 581 3.01 -24.24 -11.47
CA GLY A 581 2.86 -25.61 -11.97
C GLY A 581 2.43 -25.72 -13.44
N HIS A 582 2.11 -24.59 -14.10
CA HIS A 582 1.84 -24.56 -15.54
C HIS A 582 3.15 -24.65 -16.35
N THR A 583 3.05 -24.92 -17.66
CA THR A 583 4.22 -24.87 -18.55
C THR A 583 4.84 -23.47 -18.51
N PRO A 584 6.08 -23.30 -17.98
CA PRO A 584 6.64 -21.99 -17.74
C PRO A 584 6.73 -21.14 -19.01
N ALA A 585 6.45 -19.83 -18.86
CA ALA A 585 6.46 -18.90 -19.98
C ALA A 585 7.84 -18.85 -20.67
N CYS A 586 8.93 -18.87 -19.91
CA CYS A 586 10.30 -18.88 -20.44
C CYS A 586 10.63 -20.16 -21.23
N VAL A 587 10.12 -21.32 -20.81
CA VAL A 587 10.27 -22.59 -21.54
C VAL A 587 9.63 -22.49 -22.92
N GLN A 588 8.43 -21.88 -23.00
CA GLN A 588 7.73 -21.68 -24.28
C GLN A 588 8.41 -20.64 -25.21
N MET A 589 9.34 -19.86 -24.66
CA MET A 589 10.13 -18.89 -25.43
C MET A 589 11.44 -19.48 -25.93
N CYS A 590 11.91 -20.60 -25.39
CA CYS A 590 13.16 -21.23 -25.79
C CYS A 590 13.04 -21.84 -27.22
N PRO A 591 13.79 -21.32 -28.21
CA PRO A 591 13.65 -21.80 -29.60
C PRO A 591 14.23 -23.21 -29.82
N THR A 592 15.20 -23.59 -29.01
CA THR A 592 15.88 -24.89 -29.11
C THR A 592 15.26 -25.98 -28.17
N GLY A 593 14.36 -25.57 -27.25
CA GLY A 593 13.71 -26.49 -26.31
C GLY A 593 14.63 -27.05 -25.23
N VAL A 594 15.83 -26.50 -25.05
CA VAL A 594 16.79 -26.93 -24.02
C VAL A 594 16.44 -26.46 -22.61
N LEU A 595 15.63 -25.38 -22.52
CA LEU A 595 15.08 -24.92 -21.24
C LEU A 595 13.86 -25.77 -20.90
N LYS A 596 13.86 -26.42 -19.75
CA LYS A 596 12.82 -27.36 -19.31
C LYS A 596 12.30 -27.00 -17.92
N ALA A 597 11.02 -27.30 -17.67
CA ALA A 597 10.49 -27.38 -16.33
C ALA A 597 10.90 -28.70 -15.70
N VAL A 598 11.36 -28.65 -14.47
CA VAL A 598 11.73 -29.84 -13.67
C VAL A 598 10.96 -29.78 -12.36
N ASP A 599 10.29 -30.87 -12.01
CA ASP A 599 9.62 -31.00 -10.71
C ASP A 599 10.67 -30.93 -9.60
N LEU A 600 10.35 -30.24 -8.51
CA LEU A 600 11.26 -30.16 -7.37
C LEU A 600 11.48 -31.49 -6.68
N LEU A 601 10.54 -32.44 -6.83
CA LEU A 601 10.68 -33.82 -6.33
C LEU A 601 11.69 -34.64 -7.14
N ASP A 602 11.85 -34.35 -8.44
CA ASP A 602 12.79 -35.01 -9.33
C ASP A 602 14.22 -34.45 -9.22
N LEU A 603 14.36 -33.25 -8.62
CA LEU A 603 15.67 -32.71 -8.31
C LEU A 603 16.19 -33.38 -7.04
N ASN A 604 17.35 -34.06 -7.14
CA ASN A 604 18.09 -34.61 -6.01
C ASN A 604 18.62 -33.47 -5.13
N LEU A 605 17.71 -32.67 -4.56
CA LEU A 605 18.06 -31.59 -3.68
C LEU A 605 18.51 -32.18 -2.34
N PRO A 606 19.59 -31.65 -1.71
CA PRO A 606 19.97 -32.06 -0.37
C PRO A 606 18.76 -31.99 0.56
N ALA A 607 18.61 -32.93 1.46
CA ALA A 607 17.59 -32.84 2.50
C ALA A 607 17.70 -31.47 3.20
N MET A 608 16.54 -30.87 3.56
CA MET A 608 16.59 -29.69 4.44
C MET A 608 17.34 -30.09 5.72
N PRO A 609 18.29 -29.28 6.19
CA PRO A 609 18.97 -29.57 7.44
C PRO A 609 17.97 -29.67 8.58
N GLU A 610 18.10 -30.67 9.43
CA GLU A 610 17.40 -30.70 10.69
C GLU A 610 17.98 -29.57 11.57
N TYR A 611 17.21 -28.52 11.78
CA TYR A 611 17.58 -27.49 12.73
C TYR A 611 17.51 -28.05 14.15
N ALA A 612 18.49 -27.73 14.99
CA ALA A 612 18.40 -27.99 16.41
C ALA A 612 17.11 -27.38 16.97
N GLU A 613 16.41 -28.09 17.86
CA GLU A 613 15.23 -27.52 18.51
C GLU A 613 15.62 -26.23 19.26
N PRO A 614 15.03 -25.07 18.88
CA PRO A 614 15.33 -23.84 19.56
C PRO A 614 14.78 -23.85 20.99
N PRO A 615 15.41 -23.15 21.94
CA PRO A 615 14.92 -23.03 23.31
C PRO A 615 13.47 -22.58 23.35
N GLN A 616 12.66 -23.17 24.22
CA GLN A 616 11.25 -22.80 24.38
C GLN A 616 11.11 -21.48 25.16
N ASP A 617 11.98 -21.26 26.15
CA ASP A 617 12.04 -20.05 26.96
C ASP A 617 13.43 -19.44 26.90
N PHE A 618 13.48 -18.12 26.92
CA PHE A 618 14.70 -17.32 26.96
C PHE A 618 14.80 -16.63 28.31
N GLU A 619 15.92 -16.83 29.01
CA GLU A 619 16.23 -15.99 30.18
C GLU A 619 16.46 -14.55 29.70
N ILE A 620 15.61 -13.65 30.17
CA ILE A 620 15.76 -12.21 29.95
C ILE A 620 16.15 -11.63 31.29
N SER A 621 17.39 -11.22 31.39
CA SER A 621 17.79 -10.31 32.48
C SER A 621 17.02 -9.02 32.27
N ALA A 622 16.05 -8.72 33.10
CA ALA A 622 15.32 -7.46 33.05
C ALA A 622 16.32 -6.35 33.43
N ALA A 623 16.88 -5.68 32.43
CA ALA A 623 17.55 -4.39 32.67
C ALA A 623 16.43 -3.33 32.82
N PRO A 624 16.55 -2.39 33.77
CA PRO A 624 15.65 -1.26 33.85
C PRO A 624 15.63 -0.49 32.52
N ALA A 625 14.46 0.00 32.10
CA ALA A 625 14.31 0.75 30.86
C ALA A 625 15.25 1.98 30.77
N ASP A 626 15.64 2.52 31.91
CA ASP A 626 16.59 3.65 32.03
C ASP A 626 18.02 3.32 31.54
N ASN A 627 18.36 2.06 31.32
CA ASN A 627 19.66 1.63 30.78
C ASN A 627 19.68 1.62 29.25
N TYR A 628 18.57 1.83 28.61
CA TYR A 628 18.47 1.85 27.15
C TYR A 628 18.55 3.28 26.59
N PRO A 629 19.02 3.46 25.33
CA PRO A 629 19.09 4.78 24.71
C PRO A 629 17.74 5.51 24.74
N ALA A 630 17.75 6.82 25.00
CA ALA A 630 16.53 7.63 25.01
C ALA A 630 15.83 7.65 23.62
N ARG A 631 16.62 7.51 22.55
CA ARG A 631 16.18 7.43 21.17
C ARG A 631 16.99 6.40 20.39
N LEU A 632 16.31 5.59 19.59
CA LEU A 632 16.92 4.71 18.59
C LEU A 632 16.19 4.88 17.27
N SER A 633 16.91 4.87 16.16
CA SER A 633 16.31 4.91 14.84
C SER A 633 17.13 4.19 13.77
N ILE A 634 16.42 3.50 12.87
CA ILE A 634 17.00 2.71 11.77
C ILE A 634 16.21 3.01 10.48
N ALA A 635 16.92 3.04 9.36
CA ALA A 635 16.28 2.93 8.05
C ALA A 635 16.79 1.67 7.33
N ILE A 636 15.86 0.92 6.75
CA ILE A 636 16.10 -0.36 6.05
C ILE A 636 15.68 -0.19 4.61
N ARG A 637 16.57 -0.50 3.67
CA ARG A 637 16.25 -0.53 2.26
C ARG A 637 16.59 -1.89 1.63
N GLY A 638 15.80 -2.25 0.64
CA GLY A 638 16.02 -3.45 -0.15
C GLY A 638 14.97 -3.59 -1.25
N VAL A 639 14.90 -4.78 -1.80
CA VAL A 639 13.99 -5.13 -2.88
C VAL A 639 12.82 -5.94 -2.34
N GLY A 640 11.63 -5.75 -2.90
CA GLY A 640 10.43 -6.50 -2.51
C GLY A 640 10.67 -8.02 -2.59
N GLY A 641 10.37 -8.72 -1.49
CA GLY A 641 10.66 -10.15 -1.29
C GLY A 641 11.80 -10.44 -0.31
N GLN A 642 12.64 -9.47 0.03
CA GLN A 642 13.76 -9.65 0.98
C GLN A 642 13.37 -9.57 2.47
N GLY A 643 12.09 -9.30 2.79
CA GLY A 643 11.58 -9.30 4.16
C GLY A 643 11.90 -8.03 4.97
N ASN A 644 12.08 -6.88 4.33
CA ASN A 644 12.35 -5.59 5.01
C ASN A 644 11.25 -5.24 6.02
N LEU A 645 9.99 -5.49 5.67
CA LEU A 645 8.84 -5.21 6.54
C LEU A 645 8.85 -6.10 7.80
N PHE A 646 9.21 -7.37 7.63
CA PHE A 646 9.38 -8.31 8.74
C PHE A 646 10.52 -7.87 9.66
N PHE A 647 11.62 -7.39 9.10
CA PHE A 647 12.73 -6.84 9.89
C PHE A 647 12.27 -5.68 10.78
N GLY A 648 11.60 -4.69 10.19
CA GLY A 648 11.04 -3.56 10.95
C GLY A 648 10.05 -4.00 12.03
N HIS A 649 9.19 -4.99 11.73
CA HIS A 649 8.24 -5.54 12.70
C HIS A 649 8.94 -6.23 13.90
N VAL A 650 10.02 -6.97 13.67
CA VAL A 650 10.81 -7.55 14.79
C VAL A 650 11.39 -6.43 15.67
N LEU A 651 11.85 -5.33 15.07
CA LEU A 651 12.37 -4.19 15.84
C LEU A 651 11.27 -3.52 16.70
N THR A 652 10.04 -3.41 16.20
CA THR A 652 8.92 -2.87 17.01
C THR A 652 8.61 -3.78 18.19
N GLN A 653 8.63 -5.10 17.99
CA GLN A 653 8.43 -6.07 19.07
C GLN A 653 9.59 -6.04 20.07
N LEU A 654 10.83 -5.89 19.61
CA LEU A 654 12.00 -5.74 20.47
C LEU A 654 11.87 -4.50 21.37
N ALA A 655 11.56 -3.34 20.79
CA ALA A 655 11.37 -2.10 21.53
C ALA A 655 10.24 -2.19 22.56
N PHE A 656 9.13 -2.82 22.18
CA PHE A 656 8.01 -3.02 23.10
C PHE A 656 8.40 -3.91 24.29
N LEU A 657 9.08 -5.02 24.03
CA LEU A 657 9.57 -5.92 25.06
C LEU A 657 10.68 -5.29 25.93
N ALA A 658 11.42 -4.33 25.39
CA ALA A 658 12.43 -3.54 26.11
C ALA A 658 11.84 -2.41 26.99
N GLY A 659 10.52 -2.22 26.98
CA GLY A 659 9.83 -1.25 27.84
C GLY A 659 9.67 0.15 27.23
N TYR A 660 9.92 0.33 25.94
CA TYR A 660 9.65 1.62 25.26
C TYR A 660 8.14 1.93 25.12
N GLY A 661 7.25 1.01 25.53
CA GLY A 661 5.80 1.22 25.52
C GLY A 661 5.29 2.39 26.37
N GLU A 662 6.11 2.92 27.28
CA GLU A 662 5.80 4.12 28.05
C GLU A 662 6.23 5.42 27.35
N LYS A 663 6.96 5.32 26.25
CA LYS A 663 7.44 6.45 25.45
C LYS A 663 6.75 6.46 24.08
N ASN A 664 7.47 6.06 23.03
CA ASN A 664 6.88 5.88 21.70
C ASN A 664 7.62 4.79 20.93
N ILE A 665 6.88 4.07 20.09
CA ILE A 665 7.43 3.09 19.15
C ILE A 665 6.71 3.33 17.83
N ILE A 666 7.47 3.59 16.76
CA ILE A 666 6.90 3.88 15.45
C ILE A 666 7.74 3.22 14.36
N LYS A 667 7.06 2.59 13.41
CA LYS A 667 7.69 2.01 12.22
C LYS A 667 6.99 2.55 11.00
N GLY A 668 7.74 3.25 10.15
CA GLY A 668 7.26 3.73 8.87
C GLY A 668 7.49 2.72 7.76
N GLU A 669 6.58 2.69 6.80
CA GLU A 669 6.71 1.93 5.55
C GLU A 669 6.22 2.78 4.39
N THR A 670 6.95 2.74 3.27
CA THR A 670 6.39 3.20 2.01
C THR A 670 5.98 1.97 1.21
N HIS A 671 4.68 1.80 1.05
CA HIS A 671 4.15 0.79 0.15
C HIS A 671 4.04 1.36 -1.25
N GLY A 672 4.81 0.77 -2.15
CA GLY A 672 4.43 0.78 -3.55
C GLY A 672 3.33 -0.25 -3.83
N MET A 673 3.02 -0.48 -5.10
CA MET A 673 2.15 -1.58 -5.53
C MET A 673 2.71 -2.92 -5.01
N ALA A 674 1.84 -3.86 -4.61
CA ALA A 674 2.18 -5.14 -3.95
C ALA A 674 2.93 -6.15 -4.85
N GLN A 675 3.91 -5.72 -5.64
CA GLN A 675 4.69 -6.55 -6.54
C GLN A 675 6.08 -6.90 -5.99
N MET A 676 6.57 -8.07 -6.35
CA MET A 676 7.93 -8.49 -6.02
C MET A 676 8.95 -7.77 -6.91
N GLY A 677 10.12 -7.42 -6.36
CA GLY A 677 11.25 -6.88 -7.12
C GLY A 677 11.33 -5.34 -7.21
N GLY A 678 10.35 -4.59 -6.68
CA GLY A 678 10.44 -3.13 -6.55
C GLY A 678 11.25 -2.67 -5.33
N PRO A 679 11.68 -1.38 -5.27
CA PRO A 679 12.40 -0.85 -4.12
C PRO A 679 11.45 -0.69 -2.91
N VAL A 680 11.92 -1.08 -1.73
CA VAL A 680 11.16 -0.99 -0.48
C VAL A 680 12.01 -0.27 0.57
N ILE A 681 11.39 0.66 1.31
CA ILE A 681 11.99 1.25 2.50
C ILE A 681 11.09 0.99 3.71
N SER A 682 11.72 0.66 4.83
CA SER A 682 11.10 0.64 6.16
C SER A 682 11.96 1.48 7.10
N THR A 683 11.32 2.26 7.95
CA THR A 683 11.97 3.04 9.00
C THR A 683 11.48 2.54 10.36
N PHE A 684 12.33 2.64 11.35
CA PHE A 684 12.00 2.29 12.73
C PHE A 684 12.53 3.38 13.65
N GLY A 685 11.77 3.70 14.68
CA GLY A 685 12.20 4.56 15.77
C GLY A 685 11.51 4.20 17.08
N CYS A 686 12.21 4.34 18.20
CA CYS A 686 11.62 4.22 19.53
C CYS A 686 12.21 5.23 20.51
N GLY A 687 11.49 5.47 21.59
CA GLY A 687 11.83 6.49 22.57
C GLY A 687 11.39 7.89 22.13
N ASP A 688 12.31 8.82 22.06
CA ASP A 688 12.02 10.21 21.71
C ASP A 688 11.87 10.39 20.17
N VAL A 689 10.87 9.75 19.60
CA VAL A 689 10.52 9.79 18.16
C VAL A 689 9.02 10.04 18.02
N THR A 690 8.61 10.88 17.08
CA THR A 690 7.19 11.16 16.81
C THR A 690 6.77 10.87 15.37
N SER A 691 7.70 10.80 14.44
CA SER A 691 7.41 10.67 13.02
C SER A 691 7.75 9.28 12.48
N PRO A 692 6.89 8.66 11.64
CA PRO A 692 7.24 7.45 10.90
C PRO A 692 8.27 7.71 9.80
N VAL A 693 8.49 8.96 9.42
CA VAL A 693 9.51 9.38 8.45
C VAL A 693 10.68 10.01 9.19
N LEU A 694 11.88 9.47 9.01
CA LEU A 694 13.07 9.96 9.70
C LEU A 694 13.58 11.28 9.11
N LEU A 695 14.08 12.14 9.99
CA LEU A 695 14.87 13.30 9.59
C LEU A 695 16.26 12.87 9.08
N PRO A 696 16.81 13.54 8.07
CA PRO A 696 18.21 13.35 7.69
C PRO A 696 19.17 13.54 8.87
N GLY A 697 20.18 12.69 8.95
CA GLY A 697 21.19 12.75 10.00
C GLY A 697 20.76 12.19 11.37
N THR A 698 19.68 11.41 11.44
CA THR A 698 19.17 10.90 12.73
C THR A 698 19.20 9.38 12.89
N ALA A 699 19.41 8.62 11.82
CA ALA A 699 19.47 7.15 11.89
C ALA A 699 20.77 6.66 12.56
N ASP A 700 20.65 5.82 13.57
CA ASP A 700 21.78 5.15 14.23
C ASP A 700 22.44 4.13 13.29
N CYS A 701 21.62 3.42 12.52
CA CYS A 701 22.07 2.43 11.55
C CYS A 701 21.24 2.53 10.26
N LEU A 702 21.91 2.39 9.12
CA LEU A 702 21.27 2.13 7.84
C LEU A 702 21.50 0.67 7.45
N ILE A 703 20.43 -0.01 7.02
CA ILE A 703 20.50 -1.40 6.59
C ILE A 703 20.14 -1.46 5.11
N ALA A 704 21.05 -1.93 4.28
CA ALA A 704 20.79 -2.19 2.87
C ALA A 704 20.80 -3.70 2.61
N MET A 705 19.65 -4.25 2.29
CA MET A 705 19.47 -5.68 1.97
C MET A 705 19.91 -6.02 0.55
N GLU A 706 20.12 -5.00 -0.29
CA GLU A 706 20.60 -5.10 -1.67
C GLU A 706 21.56 -3.93 -1.94
N LYS A 707 22.73 -4.22 -2.54
CA LYS A 707 23.85 -3.23 -2.66
C LYS A 707 23.42 -1.93 -3.35
N SER A 708 22.70 -1.98 -4.46
CA SER A 708 22.33 -0.78 -5.23
C SER A 708 21.25 0.09 -4.56
N GLU A 709 20.48 -0.47 -3.65
CA GLU A 709 19.45 0.28 -2.92
C GLU A 709 20.05 1.30 -1.93
N LEU A 710 21.34 1.14 -1.59
CA LEU A 710 22.13 2.13 -0.84
C LEU A 710 22.19 3.50 -1.56
N LEU A 711 22.19 3.50 -2.89
CA LEU A 711 22.34 4.69 -3.71
C LEU A 711 21.02 5.47 -3.90
N ARG A 712 19.91 5.01 -3.31
CA ARG A 712 18.64 5.74 -3.42
C ARG A 712 18.75 7.15 -2.84
N PRO A 713 18.18 8.15 -3.52
CA PRO A 713 18.28 9.54 -3.07
C PRO A 713 17.85 9.72 -1.62
N GLY A 714 18.68 10.41 -0.85
CA GLY A 714 18.40 10.73 0.55
C GLY A 714 18.71 9.61 1.55
N PHE A 715 18.88 8.34 1.13
CA PHE A 715 19.05 7.23 2.08
C PHE A 715 20.32 7.35 2.93
N LEU A 716 21.48 7.53 2.29
CA LEU A 716 22.74 7.73 3.03
C LEU A 716 22.75 9.02 3.88
N GLY A 717 21.98 10.02 3.46
CA GLY A 717 21.81 11.25 4.23
C GLY A 717 21.01 11.09 5.53
N MET A 718 20.32 9.96 5.73
CA MET A 718 19.62 9.67 6.99
C MET A 718 20.59 9.30 8.13
N LEU A 719 21.81 8.81 7.79
CA LEU A 719 22.78 8.34 8.80
C LEU A 719 23.26 9.49 9.66
N LYS A 720 23.22 9.32 10.97
CA LYS A 720 23.84 10.27 11.91
C LYS A 720 25.38 10.20 11.86
N PRO A 721 26.08 11.26 12.28
CA PRO A 721 27.52 11.20 12.45
C PRO A 721 27.92 10.04 13.39
N GLY A 722 28.88 9.22 12.96
CA GLY A 722 29.33 8.04 13.70
C GLY A 722 28.37 6.84 13.69
N GLY A 723 27.29 6.90 12.90
CA GLY A 723 26.38 5.77 12.68
C GLY A 723 26.97 4.69 11.78
N THR A 724 26.35 3.52 11.74
CA THR A 724 26.84 2.34 11.01
C THR A 724 25.97 2.05 9.78
N VAL A 725 26.59 1.67 8.68
CA VAL A 725 25.91 1.08 7.49
C VAL A 725 26.12 -0.42 7.52
N LEU A 726 25.04 -1.17 7.68
CA LEU A 726 25.02 -2.63 7.57
C LEU A 726 24.58 -3.01 6.15
N LEU A 727 25.51 -3.53 5.36
CA LEU A 727 25.35 -3.77 3.92
C LEU A 727 25.37 -5.26 3.59
N ALA A 728 24.25 -5.79 3.10
CA ALA A 728 24.25 -7.12 2.50
C ALA A 728 25.00 -7.12 1.16
N THR A 729 25.81 -8.13 0.92
CA THR A 729 26.55 -8.29 -0.37
C THR A 729 25.63 -8.69 -1.54
N THR A 730 24.37 -8.94 -1.26
CA THR A 730 23.34 -9.36 -2.24
C THR A 730 23.22 -8.35 -3.38
N ARG A 731 23.26 -8.85 -4.62
CA ARG A 731 23.02 -8.09 -5.87
C ARG A 731 21.78 -8.67 -6.55
N ILE A 732 20.81 -7.84 -6.83
CA ILE A 732 19.61 -8.19 -7.60
C ILE A 732 19.54 -7.24 -8.80
N ILE A 733 19.93 -7.73 -9.96
CA ILE A 733 19.91 -6.92 -11.19
C ILE A 733 18.46 -6.68 -11.61
N PRO A 734 18.03 -5.42 -11.82
CA PRO A 734 16.70 -5.12 -12.31
C PRO A 734 16.43 -5.77 -13.66
N PHE A 735 15.22 -6.31 -13.81
CA PHE A 735 14.82 -6.93 -15.07
C PHE A 735 14.99 -5.96 -16.28
N GLY A 736 15.67 -6.43 -17.32
CA GLY A 736 15.95 -5.64 -18.52
C GLY A 736 17.16 -4.72 -18.44
N LEU A 737 17.86 -4.68 -17.31
CA LEU A 737 19.13 -3.97 -17.16
C LEU A 737 20.29 -4.89 -17.56
N ALA A 738 21.24 -4.38 -18.31
CA ALA A 738 22.47 -5.09 -18.58
C ALA A 738 23.40 -5.09 -17.36
N GLU A 739 24.21 -6.12 -17.16
CA GLU A 739 25.05 -6.25 -15.97
C GLU A 739 26.05 -5.09 -15.81
N ASP A 740 26.58 -4.58 -16.90
CA ASP A 740 27.50 -3.43 -16.95
C ASP A 740 26.84 -2.10 -16.53
N GLN A 741 25.50 -2.05 -16.51
CA GLN A 741 24.73 -0.89 -16.04
C GLN A 741 24.46 -0.94 -14.53
N TYR A 742 24.73 -2.07 -13.89
CA TYR A 742 24.68 -2.17 -12.42
C TYR A 742 25.91 -1.46 -11.82
N PRO A 743 25.78 -0.69 -10.72
CA PRO A 743 26.90 0.04 -10.13
C PRO A 743 28.04 -0.91 -9.73
N SER A 744 29.25 -0.55 -10.10
CA SER A 744 30.44 -1.28 -9.61
C SER A 744 30.64 -1.06 -8.11
N ASP A 745 31.36 -1.99 -7.46
CA ASP A 745 31.67 -1.91 -6.04
C ASP A 745 32.46 -0.60 -5.72
N GLU A 746 33.33 -0.11 -6.64
CA GLU A 746 34.04 1.15 -6.48
C GLU A 746 33.09 2.36 -6.42
N LYS A 747 32.04 2.40 -7.24
CA LYS A 747 31.03 3.48 -7.20
C LYS A 747 30.21 3.46 -5.91
N ILE A 748 29.90 2.26 -5.41
CA ILE A 748 29.22 2.07 -4.13
C ILE A 748 30.11 2.56 -2.99
N GLN A 749 31.37 2.16 -2.97
CA GLN A 749 32.35 2.57 -1.96
C GLN A 749 32.59 4.10 -1.98
N GLN A 750 32.71 4.70 -3.17
CA GLN A 750 32.82 6.16 -3.29
C GLN A 750 31.61 6.90 -2.70
N SER A 751 30.39 6.35 -2.87
CA SER A 751 29.17 6.95 -2.29
C SER A 751 29.11 6.79 -0.77
N LEU A 752 29.66 5.70 -0.23
CA LEU A 752 29.77 5.46 1.21
C LEU A 752 30.76 6.45 1.87
N GLY A 753 31.86 6.77 1.18
CA GLY A 753 32.90 7.67 1.70
C GLY A 753 33.43 7.19 3.05
N ASP A 754 33.44 8.09 4.08
CA ASP A 754 33.94 7.80 5.41
C ASP A 754 32.90 7.12 6.34
N CYS A 755 31.83 6.55 5.83
CA CYS A 755 30.89 5.80 6.66
C CYS A 755 31.54 4.55 7.24
N HIS A 756 31.23 4.24 8.50
CA HIS A 756 31.53 2.93 9.07
C HIS A 756 30.61 1.88 8.44
N VAL A 757 31.19 0.96 7.65
CA VAL A 757 30.44 -0.02 6.86
C VAL A 757 30.80 -1.43 7.31
N ILE A 758 29.78 -2.26 7.53
CA ILE A 758 29.90 -3.69 7.82
C ILE A 758 29.21 -4.44 6.67
N GLU A 759 29.97 -5.16 5.87
CA GLU A 759 29.46 -6.00 4.76
C GLU A 759 29.18 -7.41 5.25
N VAL A 760 28.02 -7.97 4.86
CA VAL A 760 27.56 -9.30 5.29
C VAL A 760 27.07 -10.10 4.09
N ASP A 761 27.59 -11.30 3.89
CA ASP A 761 27.03 -12.27 2.94
C ASP A 761 25.81 -12.99 3.54
N ALA A 762 24.76 -12.21 3.78
CA ALA A 762 23.54 -12.70 4.43
C ALA A 762 22.79 -13.75 3.59
N LEU A 763 22.79 -13.60 2.26
CA LEU A 763 22.15 -14.56 1.36
C LEU A 763 22.94 -15.87 1.31
N GLY A 764 24.28 -15.83 1.16
CA GLY A 764 25.11 -17.01 1.19
C GLY A 764 24.94 -17.78 2.49
N LYS A 765 24.94 -17.11 3.62
CA LYS A 765 24.69 -17.74 4.94
C LYS A 765 23.31 -18.38 5.05
N ALA A 766 22.26 -17.73 4.56
CA ALA A 766 20.92 -18.32 4.54
C ALA A 766 20.86 -19.60 3.68
N LEU A 767 21.54 -19.58 2.53
CA LEU A 767 21.64 -20.75 1.64
C LEU A 767 22.47 -21.89 2.27
N GLU A 768 23.59 -21.59 2.95
CA GLU A 768 24.39 -22.56 3.71
C GLU A 768 23.56 -23.27 4.80
N LEU A 769 22.64 -22.55 5.42
CA LEU A 769 21.67 -23.08 6.39
C LEU A 769 20.52 -23.86 5.76
N GLY A 770 20.52 -24.04 4.42
CA GLY A 770 19.49 -24.79 3.70
C GLY A 770 18.22 -24.01 3.37
N ASP A 771 18.18 -22.71 3.60
CA ASP A 771 17.06 -21.87 3.15
C ASP A 771 17.18 -21.59 1.64
N ARG A 772 16.63 -22.48 0.84
CA ARG A 772 16.64 -22.38 -0.63
C ARG A 772 15.93 -21.13 -1.18
N SER A 773 15.13 -20.48 -0.37
CA SER A 773 14.41 -19.25 -0.74
C SER A 773 15.17 -17.97 -0.41
N GLY A 774 16.22 -18.06 0.41
CA GLY A 774 16.98 -16.90 0.91
C GLY A 774 16.17 -15.96 1.83
N ARG A 775 14.99 -16.40 2.30
CA ARG A 775 14.11 -15.57 3.11
C ARG A 775 14.65 -15.24 4.50
N THR A 776 15.52 -16.12 5.04
CA THR A 776 16.14 -15.92 6.34
C THR A 776 17.37 -14.99 6.30
N ALA A 777 17.80 -14.54 5.14
CA ALA A 777 18.90 -13.57 5.01
C ALA A 777 18.67 -12.28 5.84
N ASN A 778 17.43 -11.81 5.94
CA ASN A 778 17.10 -10.68 6.81
C ASN A 778 17.31 -11.00 8.30
N VAL A 779 17.10 -12.25 8.72
CA VAL A 779 17.32 -12.70 10.10
C VAL A 779 18.81 -12.84 10.41
N VAL A 780 19.63 -13.25 9.43
CA VAL A 780 21.10 -13.19 9.55
C VAL A 780 21.54 -11.75 9.80
N MET A 781 21.03 -10.77 9.03
CA MET A 781 21.33 -9.35 9.24
C MET A 781 20.88 -8.85 10.63
N MET A 782 19.74 -9.35 11.16
CA MET A 782 19.31 -9.04 12.54
C MET A 782 20.29 -9.59 13.57
N GLY A 783 20.81 -10.80 13.34
CA GLY A 783 21.83 -11.41 14.19
C GLY A 783 23.08 -10.53 14.28
N VAL A 784 23.57 -10.03 13.15
CA VAL A 784 24.71 -9.08 13.12
C VAL A 784 24.34 -7.77 13.83
N LEU A 785 23.20 -7.15 13.50
CA LEU A 785 22.76 -5.90 14.12
C LEU A 785 22.70 -6.02 15.65
N SER A 786 22.31 -7.18 16.18
CA SER A 786 22.20 -7.40 17.62
C SER A 786 23.54 -7.34 18.38
N THR A 787 24.66 -7.27 17.68
CA THR A 787 26.01 -7.17 18.24
C THR A 787 26.62 -5.78 18.08
N LEU A 788 25.95 -4.87 17.37
CA LEU A 788 26.45 -3.56 17.02
C LEU A 788 25.90 -2.45 17.91
N PRO A 789 26.72 -1.49 18.35
CA PRO A 789 26.21 -0.30 19.04
C PRO A 789 25.27 0.52 18.14
N PRO A 790 24.20 1.08 18.70
CA PRO A 790 23.74 1.00 20.09
C PRO A 790 22.76 -0.17 20.38
N PHE A 791 22.66 -1.17 19.51
CA PHE A 791 21.70 -2.28 19.61
C PHE A 791 22.21 -3.46 20.44
N ASP A 792 23.50 -3.52 20.70
CA ASP A 792 24.20 -4.49 21.56
C ASP A 792 23.79 -4.41 23.04
N VAL A 793 23.15 -3.32 23.43
CA VAL A 793 22.58 -3.15 24.78
C VAL A 793 21.40 -4.10 25.05
N PHE A 794 20.74 -4.60 24.00
CA PHE A 794 19.63 -5.53 24.14
C PHE A 794 20.14 -6.97 24.25
N PRO A 795 19.79 -7.70 25.32
CA PRO A 795 20.22 -9.10 25.48
C PRO A 795 19.78 -9.97 24.31
N PRO A 796 20.59 -10.95 23.88
CA PRO A 796 20.21 -11.89 22.79
C PRO A 796 18.85 -12.56 22.99
N GLY A 797 18.49 -12.93 24.25
CA GLY A 797 17.21 -13.53 24.58
C GLY A 797 16.03 -12.61 24.30
N LEU A 798 16.21 -11.28 24.42
CA LEU A 798 15.16 -10.30 24.08
C LEU A 798 14.90 -10.24 22.57
N TRP A 799 15.97 -10.26 21.77
CA TRP A 799 15.89 -10.35 20.31
C TRP A 799 15.17 -11.62 19.86
N LEU A 800 15.53 -12.77 20.45
CA LEU A 800 14.92 -14.06 20.11
C LEU A 800 13.44 -14.11 20.52
N LYS A 801 13.07 -13.50 21.64
CA LYS A 801 11.67 -13.38 22.05
C LYS A 801 10.88 -12.50 21.09
N ALA A 802 11.44 -11.38 20.64
CA ALA A 802 10.85 -10.50 19.65
C ALA A 802 10.64 -11.24 18.31
N LEU A 803 11.66 -11.95 17.85
CA LEU A 803 11.62 -12.74 16.62
C LEU A 803 10.57 -13.86 16.68
N LYS A 804 10.47 -14.59 17.82
CA LYS A 804 9.46 -15.62 18.05
C LYS A 804 8.04 -15.03 18.08
N LYS A 805 7.86 -13.88 18.70
CA LYS A 805 6.57 -13.17 18.74
C LYS A 805 6.13 -12.72 17.35
N ALA A 806 7.06 -12.26 16.52
CA ALA A 806 6.76 -11.85 15.15
C ALA A 806 6.37 -13.02 14.22
N ASN A 807 6.90 -14.24 14.47
CA ASN A 807 6.51 -15.44 13.73
C ASN A 807 6.74 -16.71 14.54
N SER A 808 5.67 -17.26 15.10
CA SER A 808 5.69 -18.41 16.02
C SER A 808 5.49 -19.79 15.36
N LYS A 809 5.34 -19.87 14.02
CA LYS A 809 5.17 -21.15 13.33
C LYS A 809 6.41 -22.03 13.53
N PRO A 810 6.29 -23.29 14.03
CA PRO A 810 7.44 -24.09 14.47
C PRO A 810 8.56 -24.22 13.44
N ALA A 811 8.24 -24.59 12.19
CA ALA A 811 9.23 -24.76 11.14
C ALA A 811 9.96 -23.44 10.78
N VAL A 812 9.24 -22.32 10.78
CA VAL A 812 9.82 -20.99 10.52
C VAL A 812 10.64 -20.52 11.71
N TRP A 813 10.21 -20.83 12.93
CA TRP A 813 10.92 -20.46 14.14
C TRP A 813 12.31 -21.13 14.21
N ALA A 814 12.41 -22.42 13.93
CA ALA A 814 13.69 -23.13 13.95
C ALA A 814 14.70 -22.55 12.93
N ALA A 815 14.23 -22.27 11.71
CA ALA A 815 15.03 -21.63 10.67
C ALA A 815 15.49 -20.22 11.06
N ASN A 816 14.58 -19.41 11.62
CA ASN A 816 14.88 -18.04 12.08
C ASN A 816 15.89 -18.05 13.24
N TYR A 817 15.74 -18.99 14.18
CA TYR A 817 16.69 -19.15 15.28
C TYR A 817 18.09 -19.45 14.76
N ALA A 818 18.24 -20.44 13.86
CA ALA A 818 19.53 -20.80 13.27
C ALA A 818 20.14 -19.62 12.50
N ALA A 819 19.35 -18.89 11.71
CA ALA A 819 19.81 -17.74 10.95
C ALA A 819 20.27 -16.58 11.84
N PHE A 820 19.56 -16.31 12.95
CA PHE A 820 19.93 -15.30 13.91
C PHE A 820 21.27 -15.63 14.58
N GLN A 821 21.46 -16.88 15.01
CA GLN A 821 22.74 -17.32 15.60
C GLN A 821 23.88 -17.21 14.60
N ALA A 822 23.67 -17.68 13.36
CA ALA A 822 24.69 -17.58 12.31
C ALA A 822 25.12 -16.12 12.05
N GLY A 823 24.17 -15.16 12.12
CA GLY A 823 24.50 -13.72 12.02
C GLY A 823 25.33 -13.22 13.18
N ARG A 824 25.06 -13.66 14.39
CA ARG A 824 25.87 -13.32 15.58
C ARG A 824 27.27 -13.92 15.51
N ASP A 825 27.38 -15.18 15.03
CA ASP A 825 28.66 -15.87 14.88
C ASP A 825 29.52 -15.20 13.80
N GLU A 826 28.90 -14.71 12.72
CA GLU A 826 29.59 -13.94 11.68
C GLU A 826 30.17 -12.65 12.25
N ALA A 827 29.40 -11.91 13.06
CA ALA A 827 29.84 -10.68 13.72
C ALA A 827 31.01 -10.91 14.70
N SER A 828 31.14 -12.10 15.28
CA SER A 828 32.26 -12.42 16.19
C SER A 828 33.62 -12.51 15.49
N ARG A 829 33.64 -12.47 14.14
CA ARG A 829 34.85 -12.54 13.31
C ARG A 829 35.48 -11.17 13.04
N TRP A 830 34.79 -10.09 13.38
CA TRP A 830 35.23 -8.70 13.25
C TRP A 830 35.61 -8.15 14.62
#